data_f4ca3dede71b34d3196d866eadf50bfd
#
_entry.id   f4ca3dede71b34d3196d866eadf50bfd
#
_cell.length_a   1.000
_cell.length_b   1.000
_cell.length_c   1.000
_cell.angle_alpha   90.00
_cell.angle_beta   90.00
_cell.angle_gamma   90.00
#
_symmetry.space_group_name_H-M   'P 1'
#
loop_
_entity.id
_entity.type
_entity.pdbx_description
1 polymer ?
#
loop_
_entity_poly.entity_id
_entity_poly.type
_entity_poly.pdbx_seq_one_letter_code
_entity_poly.pdbx_strand_id
1 'polypeptide(L)'
;MLKNKIKHELSAPYSPHQNGTAERAWRSLFDMARCLLIDSKLPKQLWTYAVMTSAHIRNRCFNPRTGKTSYECLTGIKPNLSNMHVFGSVCHVFVQNKTKLDARAEKGIFVGYDRSSPAFLVFYPDQNTVKKVRCVKFTERSDSIDESVELLPDSAKPKEPEVPKPENEEASVKRYPTRERVRPKYLDDYVTGEELDHAVDDAANCTIDFCYRISNVPQSYQDAISSPESSKWRDAMNEELDALWDNETFELTPLPEGRTSVGGKWVYAIKQGPNGEEKYKARFVAKGYSQVAGIDYHETFSPTARITSVRMLMQLAVEKGMVVHQMDVKTAYLNAPIDCELYIEQPEGYEKEGPNGEKLVCKLTKSLYGLKQSGRNWNSMLHNYLTQEGFVQSLADPCVYVRTTDSGQVIAIVWVDDIIIAGSNTGVLKEFKESLMMRFKMKDLGMLSWFLGIQFKCENGCIEMSQSKYVEKILSRFNMSDCKPKAIPCELGANKASTADDSEFENVNLYREIVGSLIYLMTCTRPDLCYIVTHLSQHLSKPMKLHYGMAKQVLRYLKGTQCRCLKFVKGTQLKLEGYSDSDWAMSDDRRSISGYAFKLCSESSLISWKSKKQSIVALSSCEAEYVALATATQEAKFLRQLLADLMDLPCKNVCMYVDNQGAIALANNPVHHKRTKHIDVKYHYVRLEVQNGVVKLIYVPTEYNVADVFTKPVTRVKFDRLLT
;
A
#
# COMPACT_ATOMS: atom_id res chain seq x y z
N MET A 1 -17.36 -11.40 -23.33
CA MET A 1 -15.93 -11.48 -22.95
C MET A 1 -15.27 -12.72 -23.53
N LEU A 2 -15.77 -13.92 -23.31
CA LEU A 2 -15.20 -15.17 -23.86
C LEU A 2 -15.04 -15.20 -25.40
N LYS A 3 -15.99 -14.62 -26.15
CA LYS A 3 -15.89 -14.52 -27.65
C LYS A 3 -14.69 -13.72 -28.15
N ASN A 4 -14.14 -12.81 -27.32
CA ASN A 4 -13.03 -11.91 -27.70
C ASN A 4 -11.72 -12.30 -27.02
N LYS A 5 -11.62 -13.51 -26.44
CA LYS A 5 -10.45 -13.99 -25.68
C LYS A 5 -10.01 -13.07 -24.53
N ILE A 6 -10.97 -12.31 -23.96
CA ILE A 6 -10.71 -11.45 -22.80
C ILE A 6 -10.99 -12.26 -21.54
N LYS A 7 -9.94 -12.50 -20.75
CA LYS A 7 -10.05 -13.13 -19.44
C LYS A 7 -10.57 -12.12 -18.42
N HIS A 8 -11.63 -12.48 -17.72
CA HIS A 8 -12.17 -11.67 -16.64
C HIS A 8 -11.52 -12.15 -15.33
N GLU A 9 -10.68 -11.32 -14.75
CA GLU A 9 -10.08 -11.55 -13.43
C GLU A 9 -10.76 -10.64 -12.42
N LEU A 10 -11.18 -11.21 -11.30
CA LEU A 10 -11.74 -10.47 -10.19
C LEU A 10 -10.60 -10.18 -9.21
N SER A 11 -10.47 -8.94 -8.77
CA SER A 11 -9.63 -8.63 -7.62
C SER A 11 -10.18 -9.31 -6.38
N ALA A 12 -9.31 -9.78 -5.49
CA ALA A 12 -9.75 -10.30 -4.21
C ALA A 12 -10.54 -9.21 -3.44
N PRO A 13 -11.57 -9.59 -2.67
CA PRO A 13 -12.29 -8.65 -1.83
C PRO A 13 -11.30 -7.85 -0.97
N TYR A 14 -11.46 -6.52 -0.92
CA TYR A 14 -10.64 -5.60 -0.12
C TYR A 14 -9.17 -5.46 -0.53
N SER A 15 -8.84 -5.79 -1.78
CA SER A 15 -7.49 -5.65 -2.34
C SER A 15 -7.44 -4.56 -3.43
N PRO A 16 -7.59 -3.25 -3.10
CA PRO A 16 -7.58 -2.15 -4.07
C PRO A 16 -6.30 -2.09 -4.90
N HIS A 17 -5.17 -2.47 -4.30
CA HIS A 17 -3.85 -2.51 -4.95
C HIS A 17 -3.79 -3.48 -6.15
N GLN A 18 -4.58 -4.55 -6.15
CA GLN A 18 -4.71 -5.45 -7.30
C GLN A 18 -5.42 -4.79 -8.49
N ASN A 19 -6.10 -3.67 -8.26
CA ASN A 19 -6.87 -2.93 -9.26
C ASN A 19 -6.35 -1.51 -9.53
N GLY A 20 -5.15 -1.17 -9.05
CA GLY A 20 -4.61 0.19 -9.06
C GLY A 20 -4.50 0.82 -10.45
N THR A 21 -4.37 0.04 -11.52
CA THR A 21 -4.40 0.55 -12.90
C THR A 21 -5.81 0.93 -13.31
N ALA A 22 -6.82 0.12 -12.96
CA ALA A 22 -8.21 0.44 -13.23
C ALA A 22 -8.69 1.62 -12.37
N GLU A 23 -8.30 1.68 -11.10
CA GLU A 23 -8.63 2.80 -10.21
C GLU A 23 -8.04 4.12 -10.69
N ARG A 24 -6.78 4.16 -11.11
CA ARG A 24 -6.16 5.35 -11.73
C ARG A 24 -6.86 5.73 -13.03
N ALA A 25 -7.24 4.76 -13.85
CA ALA A 25 -8.01 5.01 -15.05
C ALA A 25 -9.39 5.59 -14.73
N TRP A 26 -10.09 5.05 -13.73
CA TRP A 26 -11.36 5.56 -13.23
C TRP A 26 -11.24 6.97 -12.68
N ARG A 27 -10.25 7.26 -11.82
CA ARG A 27 -10.00 8.62 -11.30
C ARG A 27 -9.86 9.62 -12.44
N SER A 28 -9.00 9.33 -13.42
CA SER A 28 -8.82 10.21 -14.59
C SER A 28 -10.11 10.41 -15.40
N LEU A 29 -10.92 9.35 -15.56
CA LEU A 29 -12.20 9.44 -16.30
C LEU A 29 -13.22 10.28 -15.53
N PHE A 30 -13.30 10.13 -14.19
CA PHE A 30 -14.19 10.94 -13.37
C PHE A 30 -13.77 12.41 -13.31
N ASP A 31 -12.47 12.71 -13.28
CA ASP A 31 -11.98 14.09 -13.33
C ASP A 31 -12.32 14.75 -14.66
N MET A 32 -12.12 14.05 -15.78
CA MET A 32 -12.56 14.53 -17.10
C MET A 32 -14.09 14.71 -17.17
N ALA A 33 -14.87 13.76 -16.66
CA ALA A 33 -16.32 13.83 -16.63
C ALA A 33 -16.83 15.02 -15.80
N ARG A 34 -16.17 15.31 -14.69
CA ARG A 34 -16.44 16.49 -13.85
C ARG A 34 -16.20 17.78 -14.63
N CYS A 35 -15.07 17.88 -15.34
CA CYS A 35 -14.78 19.03 -16.21
C CYS A 35 -15.84 19.21 -17.29
N LEU A 36 -16.25 18.11 -17.97
CA LEU A 36 -17.29 18.16 -19.01
C LEU A 36 -18.63 18.65 -18.47
N LEU A 37 -19.05 18.21 -17.29
CA LEU A 37 -20.31 18.63 -16.65
C LEU A 37 -20.27 20.08 -16.17
N ILE A 38 -19.14 20.54 -15.61
CA ILE A 38 -18.97 21.93 -15.14
C ILE A 38 -18.97 22.89 -16.32
N ASP A 39 -18.18 22.57 -17.36
CA ASP A 39 -18.08 23.41 -18.55
C ASP A 39 -19.42 23.50 -19.33
N SER A 40 -20.13 22.38 -19.45
CA SER A 40 -21.42 22.33 -20.14
C SER A 40 -22.58 22.89 -19.32
N LYS A 41 -22.42 23.14 -18.04
CA LYS A 41 -23.48 23.54 -17.09
C LYS A 41 -24.67 22.56 -17.05
N LEU A 42 -24.47 21.30 -17.44
CA LEU A 42 -25.53 20.30 -17.50
C LEU A 42 -25.78 19.67 -16.10
N PRO A 43 -27.02 19.13 -15.90
CA PRO A 43 -27.38 18.48 -14.65
C PRO A 43 -26.47 17.31 -14.27
N LYS A 44 -26.09 17.20 -13.01
CA LYS A 44 -25.20 16.15 -12.50
C LYS A 44 -25.72 14.72 -12.76
N GLN A 45 -27.02 14.52 -12.92
CA GLN A 45 -27.63 13.22 -13.27
C GLN A 45 -27.10 12.66 -14.62
N LEU A 46 -26.54 13.49 -15.50
CA LEU A 46 -25.94 13.06 -16.76
C LEU A 46 -24.48 12.56 -16.61
N TRP A 47 -24.01 12.34 -15.37
CA TRP A 47 -22.64 11.94 -15.07
C TRP A 47 -22.20 10.66 -15.79
N THR A 48 -23.09 9.69 -15.97
CA THR A 48 -22.79 8.45 -16.67
C THR A 48 -22.43 8.69 -18.14
N TYR A 49 -23.15 9.59 -18.80
CA TYR A 49 -22.86 10.01 -20.18
C TYR A 49 -21.55 10.80 -20.27
N ALA A 50 -21.27 11.64 -19.29
CA ALA A 50 -20.01 12.37 -19.21
C ALA A 50 -18.81 11.41 -19.02
N VAL A 51 -18.91 10.37 -18.19
CA VAL A 51 -17.87 9.34 -18.02
C VAL A 51 -17.69 8.53 -19.32
N MET A 52 -18.78 8.15 -19.98
CA MET A 52 -18.71 7.43 -21.27
C MET A 52 -18.03 8.27 -22.34
N THR A 53 -18.34 9.57 -22.41
CA THR A 53 -17.72 10.52 -23.35
C THR A 53 -16.26 10.74 -23.01
N SER A 54 -15.89 10.86 -21.73
CA SER A 54 -14.51 10.94 -21.28
C SER A 54 -13.68 9.73 -21.71
N ALA A 55 -14.23 8.53 -21.59
CA ALA A 55 -13.58 7.30 -22.06
C ALA A 55 -13.42 7.30 -23.60
N HIS A 56 -14.43 7.78 -24.34
CA HIS A 56 -14.37 7.91 -25.80
C HIS A 56 -13.27 8.87 -26.24
N ILE A 57 -13.17 10.04 -25.60
CA ILE A 57 -12.13 11.04 -25.85
C ILE A 57 -10.76 10.47 -25.51
N ARG A 58 -10.58 9.94 -24.29
CA ARG A 58 -9.30 9.42 -23.82
C ARG A 58 -8.72 8.34 -24.72
N ASN A 59 -9.55 7.44 -25.23
CA ASN A 59 -9.11 6.38 -26.15
C ASN A 59 -8.63 6.93 -27.50
N ARG A 60 -9.00 8.17 -27.88
CA ARG A 60 -8.61 8.85 -29.11
C ARG A 60 -7.52 9.90 -28.91
N CYS A 61 -7.12 10.16 -27.66
CA CYS A 61 -5.95 11.00 -27.37
C CYS A 61 -4.67 10.25 -27.67
N PHE A 62 -3.68 10.98 -28.19
CA PHE A 62 -2.34 10.47 -28.46
C PHE A 62 -1.63 10.13 -27.14
N ASN A 63 -1.02 8.96 -27.09
CA ASN A 63 -0.22 8.54 -25.95
C ASN A 63 1.27 8.63 -26.33
N PRO A 64 2.04 9.56 -25.73
CA PRO A 64 3.46 9.75 -26.05
C PRO A 64 4.35 8.51 -25.81
N ARG A 65 3.93 7.62 -24.89
CA ARG A 65 4.71 6.41 -24.56
C ARG A 65 4.61 5.34 -25.65
N THR A 66 3.46 5.22 -26.29
CA THR A 66 3.22 4.19 -27.32
C THR A 66 3.35 4.75 -28.74
N GLY A 67 3.45 6.08 -28.90
CA GLY A 67 3.43 6.75 -30.20
C GLY A 67 2.11 6.63 -30.96
N LYS A 68 1.05 6.10 -30.33
CA LYS A 68 -0.26 5.79 -30.92
C LYS A 68 -1.40 6.13 -29.96
N THR A 69 -2.63 6.19 -30.44
CA THR A 69 -3.81 6.27 -29.59
C THR A 69 -4.17 4.88 -29.04
N SER A 70 -4.85 4.81 -27.87
CA SER A 70 -5.34 3.53 -27.33
C SER A 70 -6.30 2.84 -28.30
N TYR A 71 -7.09 3.61 -29.05
CA TYR A 71 -7.97 3.11 -30.11
C TYR A 71 -7.16 2.44 -31.24
N GLU A 72 -6.09 3.08 -31.71
CA GLU A 72 -5.22 2.55 -32.76
C GLU A 72 -4.46 1.29 -32.29
N CYS A 73 -3.99 1.27 -31.05
CA CYS A 73 -3.36 0.08 -30.47
C CYS A 73 -4.29 -1.13 -30.42
N LEU A 74 -5.59 -0.91 -30.15
CA LEU A 74 -6.57 -1.98 -30.03
C LEU A 74 -7.12 -2.45 -31.39
N THR A 75 -7.35 -1.52 -32.32
CA THR A 75 -8.05 -1.80 -33.59
C THR A 75 -7.13 -1.90 -34.81
N GLY A 76 -5.87 -1.45 -34.68
CA GLY A 76 -4.93 -1.32 -35.77
C GLY A 76 -5.23 -0.13 -36.71
N ILE A 77 -6.31 0.63 -36.48
CA ILE A 77 -6.81 1.69 -37.36
C ILE A 77 -6.72 3.04 -36.65
N LYS A 78 -6.20 4.08 -37.33
CA LYS A 78 -6.20 5.45 -36.78
C LYS A 78 -7.63 5.94 -36.59
N PRO A 79 -7.94 6.53 -35.40
CA PRO A 79 -9.30 7.03 -35.14
C PRO A 79 -9.64 8.21 -36.06
N ASN A 80 -10.86 8.19 -36.62
CA ASN A 80 -11.42 9.35 -37.29
C ASN A 80 -11.91 10.36 -36.23
N LEU A 81 -11.39 11.56 -36.23
CA LEU A 81 -11.72 12.64 -35.30
C LEU A 81 -12.76 13.63 -35.86
N SER A 82 -13.16 13.51 -37.14
CA SER A 82 -14.12 14.44 -37.77
C SER A 82 -15.51 14.46 -37.10
N ASN A 83 -15.84 13.39 -36.37
CA ASN A 83 -17.12 13.25 -35.66
C ASN A 83 -17.02 13.58 -34.17
N MET A 84 -15.93 14.22 -33.75
CA MET A 84 -15.77 14.65 -32.34
C MET A 84 -16.38 16.04 -32.17
N HIS A 85 -17.29 16.13 -31.20
CA HIS A 85 -18.01 17.36 -30.87
C HIS A 85 -17.86 17.66 -29.37
N VAL A 86 -17.99 18.94 -29.00
CA VAL A 86 -17.88 19.40 -27.62
C VAL A 86 -19.10 18.91 -26.83
N PHE A 87 -18.85 18.28 -25.69
CA PHE A 87 -19.93 17.83 -24.79
C PHE A 87 -20.74 19.03 -24.28
N GLY A 88 -22.06 18.93 -24.35
CA GLY A 88 -22.96 20.03 -24.00
C GLY A 88 -23.25 20.99 -25.13
N SER A 89 -22.75 20.75 -26.37
CA SER A 89 -23.10 21.56 -27.51
C SER A 89 -24.58 21.43 -27.90
N VAL A 90 -25.17 22.54 -28.28
CA VAL A 90 -26.53 22.55 -28.87
C VAL A 90 -26.50 21.88 -30.21
N CYS A 91 -27.45 21.02 -30.44
CA CYS A 91 -27.59 20.32 -31.71
C CYS A 91 -29.06 20.27 -32.17
N HIS A 92 -29.24 20.17 -33.47
CA HIS A 92 -30.54 20.06 -34.12
C HIS A 92 -30.71 18.67 -34.71
N VAL A 93 -31.71 17.95 -34.22
CA VAL A 93 -32.04 16.58 -34.62
C VAL A 93 -33.12 16.58 -35.65
N PHE A 94 -32.87 15.96 -36.81
CA PHE A 94 -33.86 15.86 -37.89
C PHE A 94 -34.95 14.86 -37.50
N VAL A 95 -36.22 15.30 -37.54
CA VAL A 95 -37.40 14.49 -37.22
C VAL A 95 -38.10 14.07 -38.51
N GLN A 96 -38.22 12.75 -38.73
CA GLN A 96 -39.01 12.15 -39.78
C GLN A 96 -40.50 12.11 -39.38
N ASN A 97 -41.43 12.26 -40.31
CA ASN A 97 -42.88 12.16 -40.10
C ASN A 97 -43.58 13.41 -39.52
N LYS A 98 -43.18 14.60 -39.95
CA LYS A 98 -43.95 15.86 -39.71
C LYS A 98 -44.61 16.39 -40.97
N THR A 99 -45.67 17.18 -40.82
CA THR A 99 -46.39 17.80 -41.97
C THR A 99 -45.50 18.83 -42.68
N LYS A 100 -45.91 19.30 -43.89
CA LYS A 100 -45.06 20.20 -44.69
C LYS A 100 -44.73 21.54 -44.04
N LEU A 101 -45.50 21.96 -43.02
CA LEU A 101 -45.34 23.26 -42.34
C LEU A 101 -44.75 23.11 -40.92
N ASP A 102 -44.58 21.90 -40.40
CA ASP A 102 -44.01 21.68 -39.07
C ASP A 102 -42.48 21.82 -39.09
N ALA A 103 -41.94 22.23 -37.94
CA ALA A 103 -40.49 22.31 -37.76
C ALA A 103 -39.84 20.92 -37.96
N ARG A 104 -38.90 20.82 -38.91
CA ARG A 104 -38.25 19.56 -39.30
C ARG A 104 -37.06 19.19 -38.41
N ALA A 105 -36.73 20.00 -37.41
CA ALA A 105 -35.65 19.73 -36.46
C ALA A 105 -36.08 20.06 -35.04
N GLU A 106 -35.71 19.22 -34.09
CA GLU A 106 -35.86 19.43 -32.66
C GLU A 106 -34.50 19.81 -32.07
N LYS A 107 -34.51 20.82 -31.17
CA LYS A 107 -33.32 21.27 -30.45
C LYS A 107 -33.00 20.27 -29.32
N GLY A 108 -31.76 19.84 -29.22
CA GLY A 108 -31.26 18.99 -28.15
C GLY A 108 -29.85 19.36 -27.75
N ILE A 109 -29.30 18.69 -26.74
CA ILE A 109 -27.96 18.93 -26.22
C ILE A 109 -27.17 17.63 -26.37
N PHE A 110 -25.99 17.72 -26.99
CA PHE A 110 -25.12 16.58 -27.21
C PHE A 110 -24.49 16.10 -25.88
N VAL A 111 -24.66 14.81 -25.55
CA VAL A 111 -24.15 14.21 -24.30
C VAL A 111 -23.35 12.93 -24.53
N GLY A 112 -23.00 12.61 -25.77
CA GLY A 112 -22.07 11.50 -26.02
C GLY A 112 -22.32 10.68 -27.26
N TYR A 113 -21.62 9.56 -27.34
CA TYR A 113 -21.59 8.64 -28.49
C TYR A 113 -22.18 7.28 -28.10
N ASP A 114 -22.92 6.67 -29.00
CA ASP A 114 -23.41 5.31 -28.80
C ASP A 114 -22.27 4.30 -29.03
N ARG A 115 -22.26 3.24 -28.22
CA ARG A 115 -21.22 2.19 -28.30
C ARG A 115 -21.45 1.18 -29.43
N SER A 116 -22.68 0.97 -29.80
CA SER A 116 -23.09 -0.12 -30.68
C SER A 116 -23.34 0.32 -32.12
N SER A 117 -23.41 1.62 -32.40
CA SER A 117 -23.67 2.15 -33.72
C SER A 117 -23.10 3.57 -33.88
N PRO A 118 -22.90 4.07 -35.12
CA PRO A 118 -22.47 5.43 -35.40
C PRO A 118 -23.62 6.42 -35.16
N ALA A 119 -24.02 6.58 -33.89
CA ALA A 119 -25.09 7.48 -33.46
C ALA A 119 -24.62 8.33 -32.28
N PHE A 120 -25.25 9.50 -32.16
CA PHE A 120 -25.02 10.43 -31.06
C PHE A 120 -26.10 10.25 -30.00
N LEU A 121 -25.72 10.54 -28.73
CA LEU A 121 -26.64 10.62 -27.61
C LEU A 121 -27.00 12.09 -27.38
N VAL A 122 -28.29 12.41 -27.45
CA VAL A 122 -28.81 13.76 -27.35
C VAL A 122 -29.79 13.85 -26.20
N PHE A 123 -29.53 14.78 -25.26
CA PHE A 123 -30.40 15.09 -24.14
C PHE A 123 -31.43 16.15 -24.54
N TYR A 124 -32.67 15.90 -24.20
CA TYR A 124 -33.80 16.80 -24.38
C TYR A 124 -34.23 17.33 -23.02
N PRO A 125 -33.90 18.60 -22.69
CA PRO A 125 -34.21 19.16 -21.36
C PRO A 125 -35.69 19.14 -21.03
N ASP A 126 -36.56 19.50 -21.97
CA ASP A 126 -38.01 19.56 -21.77
C ASP A 126 -38.64 18.21 -21.40
N GLN A 127 -38.04 17.11 -21.86
CA GLN A 127 -38.51 15.75 -21.63
C GLN A 127 -37.68 15.02 -20.55
N ASN A 128 -36.61 15.64 -20.09
CA ASN A 128 -35.60 15.04 -19.19
C ASN A 128 -35.14 13.65 -19.65
N THR A 129 -34.96 13.44 -20.95
CA THR A 129 -34.62 12.15 -21.56
C THR A 129 -33.43 12.26 -22.50
N VAL A 130 -32.64 11.17 -22.57
CA VAL A 130 -31.55 11.04 -23.55
C VAL A 130 -31.98 10.05 -24.64
N LYS A 131 -31.94 10.49 -25.92
CA LYS A 131 -32.28 9.65 -27.07
C LYS A 131 -31.08 9.41 -27.97
N LYS A 132 -31.07 8.25 -28.61
CA LYS A 132 -30.07 7.85 -29.60
C LYS A 132 -30.48 8.33 -30.99
N VAL A 133 -29.63 9.14 -31.63
CA VAL A 133 -29.96 9.84 -32.90
C VAL A 133 -28.82 9.71 -33.91
N ARG A 134 -29.13 9.51 -35.18
CA ARG A 134 -28.13 9.38 -36.25
C ARG A 134 -27.90 10.66 -37.05
N CYS A 135 -28.97 11.44 -37.31
CA CYS A 135 -28.91 12.64 -38.12
C CYS A 135 -28.96 13.86 -37.22
N VAL A 136 -27.81 14.46 -36.96
CA VAL A 136 -27.65 15.61 -36.06
C VAL A 136 -26.84 16.68 -36.75
N LYS A 137 -27.28 17.93 -36.70
CA LYS A 137 -26.52 19.11 -37.13
C LYS A 137 -26.08 19.87 -35.87
N PHE A 138 -24.79 19.98 -35.67
CA PHE A 138 -24.21 20.71 -34.52
C PHE A 138 -24.13 22.19 -34.83
N THR A 139 -24.44 23.01 -33.85
CA THR A 139 -24.15 24.45 -33.85
C THR A 139 -22.89 24.65 -33.02
N GLU A 140 -21.81 25.12 -33.66
CA GLU A 140 -20.60 25.46 -32.95
C GLU A 140 -20.88 26.55 -31.93
N ARG A 141 -20.35 26.41 -30.70
CA ARG A 141 -20.48 27.41 -29.66
C ARG A 141 -19.75 28.69 -30.08
N SER A 142 -20.47 29.70 -30.53
CA SER A 142 -20.02 31.07 -30.43
C SER A 142 -20.29 31.55 -29.00
N ASP A 143 -19.42 32.32 -28.41
CA ASP A 143 -19.38 32.72 -26.99
C ASP A 143 -20.55 33.59 -26.47
N SER A 144 -21.75 33.43 -27.02
CA SER A 144 -22.97 34.11 -26.59
C SER A 144 -24.02 33.07 -26.16
N ILE A 145 -24.09 32.80 -24.90
CA ILE A 145 -25.22 32.09 -24.27
C ILE A 145 -26.32 33.11 -24.05
N ASP A 146 -27.39 33.00 -24.85
CA ASP A 146 -28.63 33.74 -24.67
C ASP A 146 -29.27 33.29 -23.32
N GLU A 147 -29.51 34.24 -22.44
CA GLU A 147 -30.07 34.07 -21.10
C GLU A 147 -31.58 33.80 -21.13
N SER A 148 -32.04 32.70 -21.68
CA SER A 148 -33.44 32.34 -21.61
C SER A 148 -33.69 30.83 -21.50
N VAL A 149 -33.24 30.28 -20.34
CA VAL A 149 -33.81 29.04 -19.79
C VAL A 149 -33.99 29.29 -18.28
N GLU A 150 -35.18 29.70 -17.89
CA GLU A 150 -35.58 29.73 -16.47
C GLU A 150 -35.57 28.32 -15.91
N LEU A 151 -34.63 28.09 -15.02
CA LEU A 151 -34.61 26.93 -14.13
C LEU A 151 -35.41 27.29 -12.88
N LEU A 152 -36.39 26.49 -12.54
CA LEU A 152 -37.15 26.58 -11.28
C LEU A 152 -36.24 26.72 -10.06
N PRO A 153 -36.61 27.55 -9.06
CA PRO A 153 -35.70 28.03 -8.04
C PRO A 153 -35.45 26.97 -6.96
N ASP A 154 -34.18 26.72 -6.72
CA ASP A 154 -33.73 26.08 -5.48
C ASP A 154 -33.33 27.20 -4.50
N SER A 155 -33.97 27.21 -3.36
CA SER A 155 -34.02 28.31 -2.40
C SER A 155 -32.69 28.57 -1.69
N ALA A 156 -32.40 29.86 -1.56
CA ALA A 156 -31.57 30.57 -0.57
C ALA A 156 -30.03 30.53 -0.74
N LYS A 157 -29.53 31.66 -1.27
CA LYS A 157 -28.12 32.09 -1.14
C LYS A 157 -27.96 33.07 0.04
N PRO A 158 -26.83 33.06 0.74
CA PRO A 158 -26.32 34.26 1.41
C PRO A 158 -25.35 35.03 0.53
N LYS A 159 -25.40 36.37 0.63
CA LYS A 159 -24.60 37.35 -0.10
C LYS A 159 -23.12 37.36 0.37
N GLU A 160 -22.20 37.44 -0.57
CA GLU A 160 -20.81 37.86 -0.33
C GLU A 160 -20.59 39.33 -0.73
N PRO A 161 -19.64 40.02 -0.10
CA PRO A 161 -19.38 41.45 -0.34
C PRO A 161 -18.43 41.70 -1.52
N GLU A 162 -18.68 42.78 -2.22
CA GLU A 162 -17.92 43.29 -3.36
C GLU A 162 -16.51 43.80 -2.96
N VAL A 163 -15.51 43.56 -3.79
CA VAL A 163 -14.20 44.23 -3.77
C VAL A 163 -13.89 44.71 -5.20
N PRO A 164 -13.38 45.93 -5.39
CA PRO A 164 -13.35 46.62 -6.68
C PRO A 164 -12.16 46.22 -7.58
N LYS A 165 -12.36 46.39 -8.88
CA LYS A 165 -11.37 46.20 -9.97
C LYS A 165 -10.40 47.43 -10.02
N PRO A 166 -9.18 47.23 -10.53
CA PRO A 166 -8.46 48.25 -11.25
C PRO A 166 -8.35 47.91 -12.76
N GLU A 167 -8.34 49.01 -13.52
CA GLU A 167 -8.34 49.07 -14.97
C GLU A 167 -6.95 48.94 -15.60
N ASN A 168 -6.95 48.46 -16.85
CA ASN A 168 -6.07 48.70 -17.99
C ASN A 168 -4.54 48.58 -17.89
N GLU A 169 -3.95 47.77 -18.76
CA GLU A 169 -3.15 48.27 -19.90
C GLU A 169 -2.72 47.13 -20.87
N GLU A 170 -2.44 47.54 -22.10
CA GLU A 170 -2.36 46.76 -23.33
C GLU A 170 -1.11 45.94 -23.58
N ALA A 171 -1.31 44.91 -24.39
CA ALA A 171 -0.49 44.34 -25.48
C ALA A 171 1.00 44.00 -25.26
N SER A 172 1.31 42.69 -25.40
CA SER A 172 2.22 42.24 -26.47
C SER A 172 2.37 40.71 -26.52
N VAL A 173 2.31 40.18 -27.73
CA VAL A 173 2.53 38.77 -28.08
C VAL A 173 3.95 38.35 -27.71
N LYS A 174 4.10 37.29 -26.88
CA LYS A 174 5.35 36.54 -26.75
C LYS A 174 5.10 35.03 -26.69
N ARG A 175 5.84 34.33 -27.56
CA ARG A 175 5.91 32.88 -27.74
C ARG A 175 6.24 32.18 -26.42
N TYR A 176 5.54 31.09 -26.14
CA TYR A 176 5.75 30.28 -24.92
C TYR A 176 7.04 29.45 -25.02
N PRO A 177 7.91 29.47 -23.99
CA PRO A 177 8.97 28.48 -23.84
C PRO A 177 8.41 27.17 -23.30
N THR A 178 9.02 26.08 -23.68
CA THR A 178 8.78 24.71 -23.24
C THR A 178 8.82 24.61 -21.69
N ARG A 179 7.70 24.28 -21.10
CA ARG A 179 7.55 24.19 -19.64
C ARG A 179 8.07 22.84 -19.15
N GLU A 180 9.18 22.80 -18.46
CA GLU A 180 9.56 21.69 -17.59
C GLU A 180 8.44 21.45 -16.58
N ARG A 181 7.99 20.17 -16.46
CA ARG A 181 6.95 19.78 -15.50
C ARG A 181 7.54 19.79 -14.10
N VAL A 182 7.50 20.90 -13.42
CA VAL A 182 7.70 20.99 -11.97
C VAL A 182 6.40 20.53 -11.30
N ARG A 183 6.49 19.54 -10.41
CA ARG A 183 5.37 19.09 -9.56
C ARG A 183 4.79 20.30 -8.83
N PRO A 184 3.46 20.51 -8.83
CA PRO A 184 2.87 21.66 -8.13
C PRO A 184 3.20 21.63 -6.65
N LYS A 185 3.75 22.74 -6.12
CA LYS A 185 4.21 22.85 -4.72
C LYS A 185 3.15 22.49 -3.67
N TYR A 186 1.86 22.57 -3.97
CA TYR A 186 0.80 22.16 -3.05
C TYR A 186 0.67 20.63 -2.89
N LEU A 187 1.33 19.84 -3.74
CA LEU A 187 1.40 18.37 -3.61
C LEU A 187 2.63 17.89 -2.85
N ASP A 188 3.61 18.77 -2.58
CA ASP A 188 4.82 18.41 -1.84
C ASP A 188 4.53 18.21 -0.34
N ASP A 189 3.43 18.76 0.17
CA ASP A 189 2.96 18.58 1.56
C ASP A 189 2.00 17.40 1.76
N TYR A 190 1.65 16.70 0.68
CA TYR A 190 0.73 15.55 0.73
C TYR A 190 1.46 14.24 0.51
N VAL A 191 1.85 13.61 1.61
CA VAL A 191 2.04 12.16 1.65
C VAL A 191 0.64 11.57 1.68
N THR A 192 0.18 11.01 0.56
CA THR A 192 -1.13 10.34 0.51
C THR A 192 -1.07 9.08 1.36
N GLY A 193 -2.17 8.74 2.07
CA GLY A 193 -2.19 7.60 2.98
C GLY A 193 -1.84 6.26 2.34
N GLU A 194 -1.94 6.15 1.02
CA GLU A 194 -1.50 5.00 0.23
C GLU A 194 0.02 4.93 0.11
N GLU A 195 0.72 6.07 0.02
CA GLU A 195 2.20 6.11 0.03
C GLU A 195 2.77 5.78 1.41
N LEU A 196 2.02 6.03 2.51
CA LEU A 196 2.43 5.65 3.86
C LEU A 196 2.24 4.15 4.11
N ASP A 197 1.16 3.56 3.61
CA ASP A 197 0.91 2.12 3.74
C ASP A 197 1.93 1.32 2.89
N HIS A 198 2.31 1.79 1.69
CA HIS A 198 3.42 1.23 0.90
C HIS A 198 4.80 1.59 1.47
N ALA A 199 4.99 2.80 2.00
CA ALA A 199 6.27 3.19 2.60
C ALA A 199 6.55 2.46 3.93
N VAL A 200 5.53 1.99 4.65
CA VAL A 200 5.69 1.17 5.85
C VAL A 200 6.09 -0.26 5.47
N ASP A 201 5.46 -0.84 4.43
CA ASP A 201 5.82 -2.16 3.94
C ASP A 201 7.18 -2.14 3.19
N ASP A 202 7.46 -1.11 2.38
CA ASP A 202 8.76 -0.88 1.73
C ASP A 202 9.84 -0.44 2.73
N ALA A 203 9.51 0.34 3.76
CA ALA A 203 10.46 0.73 4.81
C ALA A 203 10.86 -0.46 5.69
N ALA A 204 9.97 -1.41 5.95
CA ALA A 204 10.34 -2.65 6.62
C ALA A 204 11.34 -3.46 5.78
N ASN A 205 11.14 -3.56 4.47
CA ASN A 205 12.05 -4.22 3.55
C ASN A 205 13.36 -3.43 3.33
N CYS A 206 13.28 -2.11 3.09
CA CYS A 206 14.46 -1.24 2.94
C CYS A 206 15.24 -1.08 4.24
N THR A 207 14.59 -1.08 5.42
CA THR A 207 15.28 -0.86 6.71
C THR A 207 16.10 -2.09 7.09
N ILE A 208 15.68 -3.29 6.71
CA ILE A 208 16.47 -4.51 6.92
C ILE A 208 17.75 -4.47 6.08
N ASP A 209 17.68 -4.08 4.80
CA ASP A 209 18.87 -3.96 3.94
C ASP A 209 19.74 -2.75 4.30
N PHE A 210 19.14 -1.63 4.70
CA PHE A 210 19.87 -0.39 5.03
C PHE A 210 20.59 -0.44 6.38
N CYS A 211 20.08 -1.20 7.36
CA CYS A 211 20.74 -1.39 8.66
C CYS A 211 22.01 -2.24 8.57
N TYR A 212 22.28 -2.92 7.46
CA TYR A 212 23.48 -3.72 7.25
C TYR A 212 24.62 -2.99 6.54
N ARG A 213 24.49 -1.72 6.16
CA ARG A 213 25.60 -0.93 5.59
C ARG A 213 26.61 -0.56 6.69
N ILE A 214 27.56 -1.45 6.91
CA ILE A 214 28.82 -1.13 7.56
C ILE A 214 29.69 -0.45 6.52
N SER A 215 30.46 0.58 6.92
CA SER A 215 31.28 1.44 6.05
C SER A 215 32.39 0.72 5.24
N ASN A 216 32.56 -0.59 5.37
CA ASN A 216 33.63 -1.38 4.75
C ASN A 216 33.11 -2.40 3.71
N VAL A 217 31.85 -2.33 3.28
CA VAL A 217 31.33 -3.25 2.24
C VAL A 217 31.57 -2.64 0.86
N PRO A 218 32.19 -3.37 -0.09
CA PRO A 218 32.43 -2.92 -1.45
C PRO A 218 31.14 -2.49 -2.14
N GLN A 219 31.19 -1.42 -2.94
CA GLN A 219 30.05 -0.92 -3.71
C GLN A 219 30.09 -1.36 -5.17
N SER A 220 31.26 -1.79 -5.64
CA SER A 220 31.50 -2.24 -7.02
C SER A 220 32.39 -3.48 -7.03
N TYR A 221 32.46 -4.15 -8.18
CA TYR A 221 33.39 -5.27 -8.40
C TYR A 221 34.84 -4.82 -8.19
N GLN A 222 35.21 -3.65 -8.69
CA GLN A 222 36.57 -3.10 -8.55
C GLN A 222 36.92 -2.84 -7.07
N ASP A 223 35.99 -2.32 -6.29
CA ASP A 223 36.19 -2.13 -4.84
C ASP A 223 36.42 -3.48 -4.13
N ALA A 224 35.68 -4.52 -4.52
CA ALA A 224 35.80 -5.84 -3.93
C ALA A 224 37.16 -6.49 -4.19
N ILE A 225 37.61 -6.43 -5.43
CA ILE A 225 38.91 -7.05 -5.81
C ILE A 225 40.13 -6.24 -5.36
N SER A 226 39.98 -4.93 -5.12
CA SER A 226 41.04 -4.05 -4.58
C SER A 226 41.08 -4.01 -3.06
N SER A 227 40.10 -4.59 -2.38
CA SER A 227 40.03 -4.59 -0.91
C SER A 227 41.05 -5.56 -0.31
N PRO A 228 41.49 -5.35 0.94
CA PRO A 228 42.31 -6.29 1.69
C PRO A 228 41.70 -7.70 1.78
N GLU A 229 40.36 -7.78 1.78
CA GLU A 229 39.57 -9.02 1.86
C GLU A 229 39.20 -9.59 0.47
N SER A 230 39.90 -9.21 -0.59
CA SER A 230 39.60 -9.60 -1.98
C SER A 230 39.44 -11.10 -2.20
N SER A 231 40.22 -11.95 -1.48
CA SER A 231 40.07 -13.41 -1.56
C SER A 231 38.69 -13.87 -1.05
N LYS A 232 38.24 -13.35 0.08
CA LYS A 232 36.93 -13.70 0.69
C LYS A 232 35.76 -13.26 -0.20
N TRP A 233 35.91 -12.10 -0.86
CA TRP A 233 34.92 -11.64 -1.83
C TRP A 233 34.88 -12.48 -3.09
N ARG A 234 36.06 -12.93 -3.60
CA ARG A 234 36.10 -13.85 -4.72
C ARG A 234 35.47 -15.19 -4.40
N ASP A 235 35.72 -15.74 -3.22
CA ASP A 235 35.10 -16.98 -2.76
C ASP A 235 33.60 -16.82 -2.70
N ALA A 236 33.09 -15.70 -2.16
CA ALA A 236 31.66 -15.42 -2.09
C ALA A 236 31.01 -15.23 -3.48
N MET A 237 31.73 -14.63 -4.46
CA MET A 237 31.25 -14.51 -5.85
C MET A 237 31.23 -15.88 -6.55
N ASN A 238 32.24 -16.72 -6.32
CA ASN A 238 32.28 -18.07 -6.85
C ASN A 238 31.14 -18.93 -6.29
N GLU A 239 30.85 -18.87 -4.96
CA GLU A 239 29.71 -19.55 -4.35
C GLU A 239 28.38 -19.14 -5.03
N GLU A 240 28.21 -17.87 -5.38
CA GLU A 240 27.01 -17.38 -6.06
C GLU A 240 26.93 -17.87 -7.51
N LEU A 241 28.06 -17.88 -8.25
CA LEU A 241 28.14 -18.39 -9.62
C LEU A 241 27.85 -19.88 -9.68
N ASP A 242 28.42 -20.66 -8.78
CA ASP A 242 28.15 -22.09 -8.66
C ASP A 242 26.65 -22.33 -8.41
N ALA A 243 26.03 -21.51 -7.53
CA ALA A 243 24.59 -21.57 -7.29
C ALA A 243 23.76 -21.22 -8.54
N LEU A 244 24.21 -20.27 -9.35
CA LEU A 244 23.53 -19.92 -10.62
C LEU A 244 23.63 -21.06 -11.65
N TRP A 245 24.81 -21.68 -11.76
CA TRP A 245 25.03 -22.82 -12.64
C TRP A 245 24.29 -24.10 -12.18
N ASP A 246 24.38 -24.45 -10.89
CA ASP A 246 23.69 -25.59 -10.30
C ASP A 246 22.16 -25.51 -10.44
N ASN A 247 21.61 -24.31 -10.49
CA ASN A 247 20.21 -24.08 -10.72
C ASN A 247 19.85 -23.90 -12.20
N GLU A 248 20.82 -24.02 -13.14
CA GLU A 248 20.59 -23.81 -14.58
C GLU A 248 19.85 -22.48 -14.83
N THR A 249 20.30 -21.39 -14.19
CA THR A 249 19.59 -20.10 -14.17
C THR A 249 19.61 -19.40 -15.53
N PHE A 250 20.65 -19.65 -16.34
CA PHE A 250 20.80 -19.06 -17.65
C PHE A 250 21.64 -19.95 -18.59
N GLU A 251 21.53 -19.66 -19.89
CA GLU A 251 22.39 -20.19 -20.95
C GLU A 251 23.18 -19.04 -21.58
N LEU A 252 24.46 -19.27 -21.90
CA LEU A 252 25.27 -18.30 -22.60
C LEU A 252 24.96 -18.38 -24.11
N THR A 253 24.60 -17.23 -24.70
CA THR A 253 24.23 -17.13 -26.12
C THR A 253 24.62 -15.77 -26.68
N PRO A 254 24.90 -15.63 -27.96
CA PRO A 254 24.98 -14.33 -28.61
C PRO A 254 23.65 -13.58 -28.47
N LEU A 255 23.69 -12.25 -28.29
CA LEU A 255 22.48 -11.44 -28.21
C LEU A 255 21.78 -11.43 -29.58
N PRO A 256 20.49 -11.89 -29.66
CA PRO A 256 19.75 -11.88 -30.91
C PRO A 256 19.56 -10.46 -31.47
N GLU A 257 19.50 -10.32 -32.79
CA GLU A 257 19.28 -9.06 -33.46
C GLU A 257 17.93 -8.40 -33.03
N GLY A 258 17.99 -7.13 -32.72
CA GLY A 258 16.81 -6.37 -32.25
C GLY A 258 16.45 -6.57 -30.77
N ARG A 259 17.20 -7.38 -30.01
CA ARG A 259 17.05 -7.54 -28.55
C ARG A 259 18.04 -6.65 -27.80
N THR A 260 17.68 -6.31 -26.56
CA THR A 260 18.53 -5.57 -25.63
C THR A 260 18.75 -6.41 -24.38
N SER A 261 19.97 -6.36 -23.83
CA SER A 261 20.27 -6.99 -22.54
C SER A 261 20.02 -6.05 -21.39
N VAL A 262 19.50 -6.59 -20.29
CA VAL A 262 19.41 -5.91 -18.99
C VAL A 262 20.79 -5.97 -18.31
N GLY A 263 21.28 -4.86 -17.76
CA GLY A 263 22.55 -4.85 -17.04
C GLY A 263 22.50 -5.68 -15.75
N GLY A 264 23.64 -6.23 -15.36
CA GLY A 264 23.84 -6.88 -14.06
C GLY A 264 24.72 -6.04 -13.13
N LYS A 265 24.75 -6.40 -11.86
CA LYS A 265 25.70 -5.87 -10.86
C LYS A 265 25.91 -6.85 -9.71
N TRP A 266 27.07 -6.78 -9.08
CA TRP A 266 27.34 -7.44 -7.82
C TRP A 266 26.79 -6.63 -6.65
N VAL A 267 26.25 -7.31 -5.64
CA VAL A 267 25.81 -6.75 -4.35
C VAL A 267 26.50 -7.56 -3.25
N TYR A 268 27.22 -6.86 -2.38
CA TYR A 268 28.04 -7.45 -1.33
C TYR A 268 27.39 -7.23 0.05
N ALA A 269 27.56 -8.19 0.95
CA ALA A 269 27.12 -8.09 2.34
C ALA A 269 28.02 -8.91 3.27
N ILE A 270 28.23 -8.44 4.49
CA ILE A 270 28.87 -9.19 5.57
C ILE A 270 27.78 -9.59 6.56
N LYS A 271 27.58 -10.87 6.77
CA LYS A 271 26.65 -11.41 7.78
C LYS A 271 27.43 -11.90 8.98
N GLN A 272 26.99 -11.54 10.19
CA GLN A 272 27.56 -12.11 11.42
C GLN A 272 26.86 -13.43 11.74
N GLY A 273 27.64 -14.48 11.90
CA GLY A 273 27.18 -15.78 12.37
C GLY A 273 26.82 -15.75 13.88
N PRO A 274 26.22 -16.83 14.41
CA PRO A 274 25.83 -16.94 15.82
C PRO A 274 26.98 -16.74 16.81
N ASN A 275 28.21 -17.09 16.40
CA ASN A 275 29.44 -17.02 17.23
C ASN A 275 30.26 -15.75 16.95
N GLY A 276 29.72 -14.75 16.22
CA GLY A 276 30.43 -13.54 15.85
C GLY A 276 31.33 -13.70 14.62
N GLU A 277 31.31 -14.83 13.94
CA GLU A 277 32.05 -15.05 12.70
C GLU A 277 31.46 -14.20 11.55
N GLU A 278 32.33 -13.52 10.82
CA GLU A 278 31.93 -12.76 9.63
C GLU A 278 31.83 -13.69 8.42
N LYS A 279 30.64 -13.81 7.84
CA LYS A 279 30.41 -14.50 6.57
C LYS A 279 30.24 -13.47 5.46
N TYR A 280 31.16 -13.48 4.51
CA TYR A 280 31.12 -12.68 3.29
C TYR A 280 30.08 -13.28 2.34
N LYS A 281 29.27 -12.45 1.74
CA LYS A 281 28.24 -12.86 0.77
C LYS A 281 28.21 -11.91 -0.41
N ALA A 282 28.26 -12.46 -1.61
CA ALA A 282 28.02 -11.74 -2.86
C ALA A 282 26.76 -12.27 -3.52
N ARG A 283 26.03 -11.41 -4.22
CA ARG A 283 24.90 -11.78 -5.07
C ARG A 283 25.00 -11.08 -6.41
N PHE A 284 24.77 -11.82 -7.48
CA PHE A 284 24.60 -11.23 -8.81
C PHE A 284 23.14 -10.82 -9.00
N VAL A 285 22.91 -9.53 -9.29
CA VAL A 285 21.58 -8.91 -9.26
C VAL A 285 21.32 -8.17 -10.56
N ALA A 286 20.17 -8.41 -11.19
CA ALA A 286 19.73 -7.67 -12.36
C ALA A 286 19.39 -6.22 -12.02
N LYS A 287 19.71 -5.29 -12.94
CA LYS A 287 19.30 -3.88 -12.85
C LYS A 287 17.85 -3.72 -13.32
N GLY A 288 16.89 -4.27 -12.56
CA GLY A 288 15.47 -4.32 -12.91
C GLY A 288 14.82 -2.97 -13.23
N TYR A 289 15.42 -1.85 -12.80
CA TYR A 289 14.95 -0.52 -13.15
C TYR A 289 15.06 -0.22 -14.66
N SER A 290 15.93 -0.93 -15.41
CA SER A 290 16.06 -0.81 -16.86
C SER A 290 15.06 -1.67 -17.64
N GLN A 291 14.34 -2.60 -16.99
CA GLN A 291 13.33 -3.43 -17.64
C GLN A 291 12.14 -2.61 -18.17
N VAL A 292 11.67 -2.99 -19.36
CA VAL A 292 10.58 -2.34 -20.09
C VAL A 292 9.28 -3.14 -19.91
N ALA A 293 8.24 -2.48 -19.40
CA ALA A 293 6.93 -3.12 -19.22
C ALA A 293 6.32 -3.53 -20.57
N GLY A 294 5.77 -4.74 -20.65
CA GLY A 294 5.18 -5.32 -21.86
C GLY A 294 6.18 -5.98 -22.82
N ILE A 295 7.50 -5.89 -22.53
CA ILE A 295 8.58 -6.57 -23.26
C ILE A 295 9.29 -7.53 -22.30
N ASP A 296 9.88 -7.00 -21.22
CA ASP A 296 10.72 -7.74 -20.28
C ASP A 296 9.91 -8.30 -19.10
N TYR A 297 8.71 -7.80 -18.86
CA TYR A 297 7.76 -8.27 -17.85
C TYR A 297 6.35 -7.76 -18.13
N HIS A 298 5.35 -8.50 -17.66
CA HIS A 298 3.93 -8.13 -17.80
C HIS A 298 3.32 -7.72 -16.47
N GLU A 299 3.58 -8.48 -15.42
CA GLU A 299 3.05 -8.26 -14.09
C GLU A 299 4.11 -8.52 -13.02
N THR A 300 4.08 -7.74 -11.92
CA THR A 300 5.14 -7.76 -10.91
C THR A 300 4.63 -7.95 -9.50
N PHE A 301 3.31 -7.95 -9.30
CA PHE A 301 2.74 -8.04 -7.97
C PHE A 301 3.10 -9.37 -7.30
N SER A 302 3.71 -9.27 -6.11
CA SER A 302 3.98 -10.38 -5.20
C SER A 302 3.52 -9.96 -3.80
N PRO A 303 2.62 -10.73 -3.16
CA PRO A 303 2.19 -10.41 -1.80
C PRO A 303 3.31 -10.67 -0.81
N THR A 304 3.35 -9.87 0.26
CA THR A 304 4.15 -10.12 1.46
C THR A 304 3.24 -10.29 2.66
N ALA A 305 3.60 -11.17 3.59
CA ALA A 305 2.80 -11.42 4.78
C ALA A 305 2.71 -10.18 5.66
N ARG A 306 1.56 -9.94 6.26
CA ARG A 306 1.42 -8.87 7.23
C ARG A 306 2.01 -9.29 8.58
N ILE A 307 2.75 -8.40 9.25
CA ILE A 307 3.26 -8.66 10.60
C ILE A 307 2.11 -8.92 11.61
N THR A 308 0.94 -8.37 11.35
CA THR A 308 -0.29 -8.64 12.10
C THR A 308 -0.71 -10.12 12.01
N SER A 309 -0.52 -10.77 10.84
CA SER A 309 -0.79 -12.20 10.65
C SER A 309 0.18 -13.04 11.48
N VAL A 310 1.45 -12.62 11.55
CA VAL A 310 2.44 -13.29 12.42
C VAL A 310 2.05 -13.16 13.90
N ARG A 311 1.69 -11.95 14.36
CA ARG A 311 1.26 -11.75 15.76
C ARG A 311 0.00 -12.56 16.10
N MET A 312 -0.96 -12.61 15.19
CA MET A 312 -2.17 -13.44 15.36
C MET A 312 -1.82 -14.93 15.45
N LEU A 313 -0.92 -15.41 14.59
CA LEU A 313 -0.43 -16.78 14.66
C LEU A 313 0.26 -17.10 15.99
N MET A 314 1.09 -16.17 16.51
CA MET A 314 1.75 -16.36 17.81
C MET A 314 0.74 -16.52 18.95
N GLN A 315 -0.31 -15.68 18.98
CA GLN A 315 -1.37 -15.82 19.98
C GLN A 315 -2.11 -17.16 19.84
N LEU A 316 -2.47 -17.55 18.62
CA LEU A 316 -3.16 -18.83 18.37
C LEU A 316 -2.28 -20.03 18.68
N ALA A 317 -0.97 -19.94 18.42
CA ALA A 317 -0.04 -21.00 18.75
C ALA A 317 0.03 -21.25 20.25
N VAL A 318 0.02 -20.21 21.05
CA VAL A 318 -0.03 -20.32 22.52
C VAL A 318 -1.37 -20.89 22.98
N GLU A 319 -2.49 -20.42 22.44
CA GLU A 319 -3.84 -20.91 22.81
C GLU A 319 -4.04 -22.39 22.51
N LYS A 320 -3.60 -22.81 21.32
CA LYS A 320 -3.76 -24.21 20.85
C LYS A 320 -2.61 -25.13 21.23
N GLY A 321 -1.54 -24.60 21.89
CA GLY A 321 -0.35 -25.38 22.22
C GLY A 321 0.43 -25.86 20.98
N MET A 322 0.41 -25.07 19.88
CA MET A 322 1.10 -25.43 18.63
C MET A 322 2.61 -25.23 18.75
N VAL A 323 3.35 -26.10 18.09
CA VAL A 323 4.82 -25.95 17.94
C VAL A 323 5.10 -25.09 16.74
N VAL A 324 5.95 -24.05 16.92
CA VAL A 324 6.25 -23.07 15.84
C VAL A 324 7.71 -23.21 15.42
N HIS A 325 7.93 -23.52 14.14
CA HIS A 325 9.25 -23.68 13.53
C HIS A 325 9.47 -22.67 12.41
N GLN A 326 10.71 -22.53 11.99
CA GLN A 326 11.12 -21.66 10.88
C GLN A 326 11.91 -22.47 9.85
N MET A 327 11.68 -22.18 8.57
CA MET A 327 12.44 -22.70 7.44
C MET A 327 12.88 -21.55 6.53
N ASP A 328 14.03 -21.74 5.86
CA ASP A 328 14.63 -20.78 4.95
C ASP A 328 14.85 -21.46 3.59
N VAL A 329 14.38 -20.84 2.51
CA VAL A 329 14.56 -21.35 1.15
C VAL A 329 15.87 -20.84 0.58
N LYS A 330 16.78 -21.75 0.23
CA LYS A 330 18.01 -21.34 -0.44
C LYS A 330 17.70 -20.87 -1.86
N THR A 331 18.16 -19.65 -2.19
CA THR A 331 18.02 -19.08 -3.53
C THR A 331 16.60 -19.13 -4.09
N ALA A 332 15.60 -18.65 -3.32
CA ALA A 332 14.18 -18.76 -3.62
C ALA A 332 13.84 -18.43 -5.08
N TYR A 333 14.30 -17.29 -5.61
CA TYR A 333 13.97 -16.84 -6.96
C TYR A 333 14.54 -17.76 -8.05
N LEU A 334 15.71 -18.37 -7.81
CA LEU A 334 16.35 -19.28 -8.78
C LEU A 334 15.60 -20.61 -8.94
N ASN A 335 14.60 -20.89 -8.08
CA ASN A 335 13.72 -22.06 -8.26
C ASN A 335 12.63 -21.81 -9.31
N ALA A 336 12.19 -20.54 -9.46
CA ALA A 336 11.05 -20.19 -10.30
C ALA A 336 11.47 -19.95 -11.76
N PRO A 337 10.76 -20.54 -12.75
CA PRO A 337 11.02 -20.25 -14.16
C PRO A 337 10.73 -18.79 -14.48
N ILE A 338 11.42 -18.24 -15.48
CA ILE A 338 11.11 -16.92 -16.01
C ILE A 338 9.88 -17.02 -16.93
N ASP A 339 9.04 -15.98 -16.92
CA ASP A 339 7.77 -15.91 -17.67
C ASP A 339 7.88 -15.23 -19.04
N CYS A 340 9.08 -14.73 -19.40
CA CYS A 340 9.35 -14.07 -20.66
C CYS A 340 10.80 -14.30 -21.09
N GLU A 341 11.07 -14.09 -22.37
CA GLU A 341 12.42 -14.21 -22.92
C GLU A 341 13.23 -12.97 -22.53
N LEU A 342 14.25 -13.15 -21.68
CA LEU A 342 15.06 -12.08 -21.12
C LEU A 342 16.56 -12.39 -21.22
N TYR A 343 17.33 -11.37 -21.59
CA TYR A 343 18.77 -11.42 -21.69
C TYR A 343 19.41 -10.48 -20.68
N ILE A 344 20.44 -10.93 -19.97
CA ILE A 344 21.19 -10.14 -19.01
C ILE A 344 22.68 -10.14 -19.35
N GLU A 345 23.38 -9.04 -19.05
CA GLU A 345 24.82 -9.00 -19.18
C GLU A 345 25.48 -10.02 -18.26
N GLN A 346 26.60 -10.61 -18.69
CA GLN A 346 27.37 -11.53 -17.86
C GLN A 346 27.87 -10.82 -16.58
N PRO A 347 28.09 -11.57 -15.49
CA PRO A 347 28.69 -11.03 -14.27
C PRO A 347 30.06 -10.42 -14.52
N GLU A 348 30.28 -9.18 -14.08
CA GLU A 348 31.54 -8.46 -14.19
C GLU A 348 32.69 -9.27 -13.58
N GLY A 349 33.77 -9.46 -14.35
CA GLY A 349 34.95 -10.24 -13.98
C GLY A 349 34.87 -11.76 -14.26
N TYR A 350 33.75 -12.21 -14.85
CA TYR A 350 33.50 -13.61 -15.19
C TYR A 350 32.95 -13.77 -16.62
N GLU A 351 33.20 -12.77 -17.47
CA GLU A 351 32.75 -12.76 -18.86
C GLU A 351 33.45 -13.86 -19.68
N LYS A 352 32.66 -14.56 -20.48
CA LYS A 352 33.14 -15.55 -21.46
C LYS A 352 32.80 -15.07 -22.87
N GLU A 353 33.68 -15.30 -23.79
CA GLU A 353 33.49 -15.06 -25.22
C GLU A 353 33.04 -16.34 -25.92
N GLY A 354 32.30 -16.19 -27.00
CA GLY A 354 31.92 -17.32 -27.84
C GLY A 354 33.11 -17.85 -28.68
N PRO A 355 32.92 -18.99 -29.40
CA PRO A 355 33.99 -19.64 -30.16
C PRO A 355 34.63 -18.75 -31.22
N ASN A 356 33.94 -17.73 -31.72
CA ASN A 356 34.40 -16.79 -32.73
C ASN A 356 34.82 -15.43 -32.15
N GLY A 357 34.95 -15.30 -30.81
CA GLY A 357 35.22 -14.04 -30.12
C GLY A 357 34.00 -13.12 -29.99
N GLU A 358 32.80 -13.62 -30.26
CA GLU A 358 31.55 -12.84 -30.06
C GLU A 358 31.21 -12.66 -28.58
N LYS A 359 30.66 -11.48 -28.24
CA LYS A 359 30.21 -11.18 -26.91
C LYS A 359 28.95 -12.00 -26.60
N LEU A 360 29.01 -12.85 -25.58
CA LEU A 360 27.89 -13.62 -25.09
C LEU A 360 27.12 -12.85 -24.01
N VAL A 361 25.83 -13.16 -23.91
CA VAL A 361 24.92 -12.71 -22.83
C VAL A 361 24.25 -13.92 -22.16
N CYS A 362 23.75 -13.74 -20.96
CA CYS A 362 23.01 -14.77 -20.23
C CYS A 362 21.53 -14.71 -20.63
N LYS A 363 21.05 -15.70 -21.40
CA LYS A 363 19.62 -15.91 -21.63
C LYS A 363 19.03 -16.59 -20.40
N LEU A 364 18.12 -15.92 -19.69
CA LEU A 364 17.54 -16.44 -18.45
C LEU A 364 16.55 -17.57 -18.74
N THR A 365 16.65 -18.66 -17.99
CA THR A 365 15.70 -19.76 -17.90
C THR A 365 14.87 -19.68 -16.62
N LYS A 366 15.46 -19.07 -15.57
CA LYS A 366 14.84 -18.88 -14.26
C LYS A 366 14.92 -17.43 -13.82
N SER A 367 14.09 -17.12 -12.82
CA SER A 367 14.04 -15.79 -12.20
C SER A 367 15.33 -15.47 -11.46
N LEU A 368 15.79 -14.22 -11.51
CA LEU A 368 17.01 -13.75 -10.87
C LEU A 368 16.70 -12.60 -9.90
N TYR A 369 17.50 -12.47 -8.85
CA TYR A 369 17.42 -11.33 -7.94
C TYR A 369 17.53 -10.00 -8.71
N GLY A 370 16.69 -9.02 -8.34
CA GLY A 370 16.64 -7.71 -8.96
C GLY A 370 15.68 -7.55 -10.14
N LEU A 371 15.19 -8.62 -10.75
CA LEU A 371 14.12 -8.54 -11.75
C LEU A 371 12.79 -8.22 -11.07
N LYS A 372 11.96 -7.42 -11.74
CA LYS A 372 10.68 -6.95 -11.21
C LYS A 372 9.66 -8.09 -10.99
N GLN A 373 9.69 -9.14 -11.80
CA GLN A 373 8.74 -10.27 -11.73
C GLN A 373 9.22 -11.45 -10.88
N SER A 374 10.48 -11.47 -10.39
CA SER A 374 11.03 -12.63 -9.68
C SER A 374 10.24 -13.00 -8.43
N GLY A 375 9.81 -12.01 -7.65
CA GLY A 375 8.98 -12.24 -6.47
C GLY A 375 7.65 -12.90 -6.82
N ARG A 376 6.99 -12.43 -7.90
CA ARG A 376 5.73 -12.99 -8.38
C ARG A 376 5.88 -14.43 -8.87
N ASN A 377 6.91 -14.71 -9.67
CA ASN A 377 7.16 -16.04 -10.22
C ASN A 377 7.40 -17.06 -9.10
N TRP A 378 8.22 -16.68 -8.11
CA TRP A 378 8.45 -17.48 -6.91
C TRP A 378 7.17 -17.70 -6.11
N ASN A 379 6.43 -16.65 -5.81
CA ASN A 379 5.17 -16.75 -5.07
C ASN A 379 4.17 -17.65 -5.78
N SER A 380 4.03 -17.55 -7.10
CA SER A 380 3.15 -18.41 -7.90
C SER A 380 3.57 -19.87 -7.84
N MET A 381 4.86 -20.15 -7.92
CA MET A 381 5.40 -21.51 -7.84
C MET A 381 5.14 -22.14 -6.47
N LEU A 382 5.44 -21.39 -5.39
CA LEU A 382 5.22 -21.88 -4.02
C LEU A 382 3.72 -22.03 -3.72
N HIS A 383 2.87 -21.10 -4.17
CA HIS A 383 1.42 -21.19 -4.05
C HIS A 383 0.87 -22.48 -4.71
N ASN A 384 1.28 -22.76 -5.95
CA ASN A 384 0.84 -23.95 -6.66
C ASN A 384 1.26 -25.22 -5.91
N TYR A 385 2.48 -25.27 -5.40
CA TYR A 385 2.95 -26.41 -4.60
C TYR A 385 2.15 -26.57 -3.31
N LEU A 386 1.96 -25.51 -2.52
CA LEU A 386 1.20 -25.59 -1.27
C LEU A 386 -0.26 -26.01 -1.51
N THR A 387 -0.86 -25.54 -2.60
CA THR A 387 -2.22 -25.94 -2.98
C THR A 387 -2.30 -27.41 -3.36
N GLN A 388 -1.29 -27.96 -4.05
CA GLN A 388 -1.18 -29.39 -4.37
C GLN A 388 -1.00 -30.24 -3.11
N GLU A 389 -0.31 -29.74 -2.09
CA GLU A 389 -0.16 -30.37 -0.77
C GLU A 389 -1.43 -30.24 0.11
N GLY A 390 -2.53 -29.70 -0.42
CA GLY A 390 -3.81 -29.59 0.28
C GLY A 390 -3.94 -28.36 1.19
N PHE A 391 -3.05 -27.37 1.08
CA PHE A 391 -3.20 -26.12 1.81
C PHE A 391 -4.24 -25.20 1.15
N VAL A 392 -5.06 -24.57 1.97
CA VAL A 392 -5.99 -23.53 1.58
C VAL A 392 -5.35 -22.16 1.90
N GLN A 393 -5.31 -21.28 0.90
CA GLN A 393 -4.83 -19.92 1.08
C GLN A 393 -5.88 -19.08 1.81
N SER A 394 -5.46 -18.28 2.79
CA SER A 394 -6.34 -17.35 3.52
C SER A 394 -6.92 -16.30 2.58
N LEU A 395 -8.19 -15.97 2.78
CA LEU A 395 -8.89 -14.91 2.07
C LEU A 395 -8.45 -13.50 2.58
N ALA A 396 -7.97 -13.44 3.82
CA ALA A 396 -7.55 -12.18 4.44
C ALA A 396 -6.11 -11.82 4.07
N ASP A 397 -5.18 -12.79 4.11
CA ASP A 397 -3.76 -12.56 3.80
C ASP A 397 -3.26 -13.66 2.85
N PRO A 398 -2.94 -13.34 1.58
CA PRO A 398 -2.55 -14.34 0.58
C PRO A 398 -1.21 -15.03 0.86
N CYS A 399 -0.46 -14.60 1.88
CA CYS A 399 0.77 -15.26 2.33
C CYS A 399 0.54 -16.25 3.47
N VAL A 400 -0.71 -16.44 3.90
CA VAL A 400 -1.09 -17.37 4.96
C VAL A 400 -1.78 -18.57 4.35
N TYR A 401 -1.35 -19.76 4.73
CA TYR A 401 -1.86 -21.06 4.23
C TYR A 401 -2.21 -21.96 5.40
N VAL A 402 -3.31 -22.66 5.32
CA VAL A 402 -3.80 -23.56 6.37
C VAL A 402 -4.12 -24.92 5.76
N ARG A 403 -3.64 -26.00 6.39
CA ARG A 403 -4.02 -27.38 6.08
C ARG A 403 -4.54 -28.04 7.35
N THR A 404 -5.77 -28.53 7.31
CA THR A 404 -6.39 -29.30 8.39
C THR A 404 -6.64 -30.73 7.91
N THR A 405 -6.14 -31.72 8.65
CA THR A 405 -6.29 -33.13 8.38
C THR A 405 -6.73 -33.86 9.66
N ASP A 406 -7.11 -35.11 9.59
CA ASP A 406 -7.44 -35.93 10.77
C ASP A 406 -6.26 -36.03 11.74
N SER A 407 -5.03 -36.00 11.24
CA SER A 407 -3.81 -36.05 12.04
C SER A 407 -3.45 -34.72 12.74
N GLY A 408 -4.04 -33.59 12.30
CA GLY A 408 -3.83 -32.28 12.89
C GLY A 408 -3.85 -31.11 11.91
N GLN A 409 -3.57 -29.92 12.42
CA GLN A 409 -3.55 -28.68 11.67
C GLN A 409 -2.12 -28.16 11.49
N VAL A 410 -1.81 -27.67 10.28
CA VAL A 410 -0.57 -26.95 9.96
C VAL A 410 -0.93 -25.59 9.38
N ILE A 411 -0.30 -24.54 9.88
CA ILE A 411 -0.41 -23.17 9.40
C ILE A 411 0.96 -22.72 8.92
N ALA A 412 1.05 -22.20 7.69
CA ALA A 412 2.28 -21.64 7.13
C ALA A 412 2.10 -20.15 6.81
N ILE A 413 3.05 -19.31 7.22
CA ILE A 413 3.16 -17.90 6.82
C ILE A 413 4.44 -17.75 6.00
N VAL A 414 4.28 -17.27 4.77
CA VAL A 414 5.36 -17.13 3.79
C VAL A 414 5.79 -15.67 3.68
N TRP A 415 7.09 -15.44 3.87
CA TRP A 415 7.74 -14.14 3.59
C TRP A 415 8.90 -14.36 2.64
N VAL A 416 8.63 -14.33 1.36
CA VAL A 416 9.59 -14.58 0.26
C VAL A 416 10.32 -15.92 0.43
N ASP A 417 11.52 -15.92 1.00
CA ASP A 417 12.37 -17.09 1.30
C ASP A 417 12.20 -17.63 2.74
N ASP A 418 11.70 -16.84 3.65
CA ASP A 418 11.44 -17.21 5.05
C ASP A 418 10.01 -17.76 5.23
N ILE A 419 9.87 -18.92 5.88
CA ILE A 419 8.58 -19.54 6.16
C ILE A 419 8.45 -19.84 7.65
N ILE A 420 7.42 -19.30 8.31
CA ILE A 420 6.99 -19.73 9.65
C ILE A 420 5.98 -20.86 9.49
N ILE A 421 6.17 -21.93 10.22
CA ILE A 421 5.26 -23.08 10.20
C ILE A 421 4.83 -23.39 11.63
N ALA A 422 3.52 -23.40 11.89
CA ALA A 422 2.94 -23.80 13.17
C ALA A 422 2.16 -25.11 12.98
N GLY A 423 2.49 -26.14 13.76
CA GLY A 423 1.82 -27.43 13.73
C GLY A 423 1.15 -27.75 15.05
N SER A 424 -0.04 -28.37 15.02
CA SER A 424 -0.77 -28.83 16.23
C SER A 424 -0.02 -29.93 17.00
N ASN A 425 0.85 -30.65 16.32
CA ASN A 425 1.76 -31.64 16.90
C ASN A 425 3.04 -31.77 16.08
N THR A 426 4.05 -32.39 16.63
CA THR A 426 5.36 -32.57 16.00
C THR A 426 5.34 -33.48 14.77
N GLY A 427 4.39 -34.43 14.68
CA GLY A 427 4.27 -35.39 13.57
C GLY A 427 3.89 -34.67 12.29
N VAL A 428 2.76 -33.93 12.28
CA VAL A 428 2.30 -33.17 11.10
C VAL A 428 3.29 -32.08 10.69
N LEU A 429 3.99 -31.49 11.67
CA LEU A 429 5.02 -30.50 11.41
C LEU A 429 6.22 -31.11 10.67
N LYS A 430 6.67 -32.29 11.13
CA LYS A 430 7.79 -33.02 10.53
C LYS A 430 7.47 -33.45 9.11
N GLU A 431 6.31 -34.07 8.91
CA GLU A 431 5.82 -34.48 7.59
C GLU A 431 5.85 -33.36 6.57
N PHE A 432 5.28 -32.20 6.93
CA PHE A 432 5.24 -31.06 6.03
C PHE A 432 6.63 -30.49 5.74
N LYS A 433 7.52 -30.41 6.73
CA LYS A 433 8.90 -29.96 6.53
C LYS A 433 9.68 -30.89 5.60
N GLU A 434 9.50 -32.21 5.72
CA GLU A 434 10.12 -33.21 4.84
C GLU A 434 9.61 -33.06 3.40
N SER A 435 8.31 -32.87 3.20
CA SER A 435 7.70 -32.60 1.90
C SER A 435 8.27 -31.33 1.24
N LEU A 436 8.40 -30.22 1.99
CA LEU A 436 9.02 -29.01 1.51
C LEU A 436 10.50 -29.20 1.12
N MET A 437 11.28 -29.94 1.92
CA MET A 437 12.69 -30.22 1.64
C MET A 437 12.90 -31.16 0.47
N MET A 438 11.96 -32.05 0.18
CA MET A 438 11.99 -32.86 -1.04
C MET A 438 11.79 -32.03 -2.30
N ARG A 439 11.00 -30.98 -2.23
CA ARG A 439 10.65 -30.13 -3.38
C ARG A 439 11.63 -29.00 -3.62
N PHE A 440 12.10 -28.38 -2.55
CA PHE A 440 12.94 -27.17 -2.59
C PHE A 440 14.23 -27.39 -1.79
N LYS A 441 15.33 -26.78 -2.25
CA LYS A 441 16.57 -26.72 -1.47
C LYS A 441 16.35 -25.78 -0.25
N MET A 442 16.02 -26.35 0.91
CA MET A 442 15.68 -25.61 2.12
C MET A 442 16.60 -25.92 3.30
N LYS A 443 16.63 -25.00 4.25
CA LYS A 443 17.26 -25.19 5.56
C LYS A 443 16.18 -25.16 6.64
N ASP A 444 16.12 -26.24 7.43
CA ASP A 444 15.34 -26.26 8.65
C ASP A 444 16.10 -25.50 9.76
N LEU A 445 15.52 -24.42 10.26
CA LEU A 445 16.09 -23.60 11.31
C LEU A 445 15.61 -24.01 12.73
N GLY A 446 14.73 -25.03 12.79
CA GLY A 446 14.17 -25.55 14.05
C GLY A 446 13.10 -24.62 14.63
N MET A 447 13.05 -24.54 15.97
CA MET A 447 12.10 -23.66 16.66
C MET A 447 12.30 -22.20 16.27
N LEU A 448 11.19 -21.47 16.12
CA LEU A 448 11.20 -20.05 15.79
C LEU A 448 11.98 -19.27 16.84
N SER A 449 13.08 -18.65 16.45
CA SER A 449 13.94 -17.86 17.33
C SER A 449 14.24 -16.47 16.78
N TRP A 450 14.27 -16.32 15.45
CA TRP A 450 14.62 -15.06 14.79
C TRP A 450 13.95 -14.96 13.42
N PHE A 451 13.07 -13.99 13.25
CA PHE A 451 12.34 -13.79 11.99
C PHE A 451 12.22 -12.30 11.69
N LEU A 452 12.59 -11.87 10.46
CA LEU A 452 12.54 -10.47 10.01
C LEU A 452 13.18 -9.49 11.01
N GLY A 453 14.33 -9.83 11.60
CA GLY A 453 14.99 -8.97 12.58
C GLY A 453 14.31 -8.87 13.94
N ILE A 454 13.31 -9.70 14.20
CA ILE A 454 12.59 -9.82 15.47
C ILE A 454 13.04 -11.11 16.17
N GLN A 455 13.35 -11.01 17.44
CA GLN A 455 13.68 -12.16 18.30
C GLN A 455 12.41 -12.76 18.88
N PHE A 456 12.31 -14.07 18.81
CA PHE A 456 11.22 -14.85 19.41
C PHE A 456 11.78 -15.73 20.53
N LYS A 457 11.04 -15.80 21.63
CA LYS A 457 11.33 -16.68 22.76
C LYS A 457 10.07 -17.46 23.09
N CYS A 458 10.11 -18.79 22.87
CA CYS A 458 8.98 -19.69 23.07
C CYS A 458 9.28 -20.57 24.29
N GLU A 459 8.79 -20.19 25.46
CA GLU A 459 9.03 -20.88 26.72
C GLU A 459 7.79 -20.88 27.62
N ASN A 460 7.60 -21.94 28.40
CA ASN A 460 6.53 -22.04 29.42
C ASN A 460 5.11 -21.70 28.95
N GLY A 461 4.77 -22.06 27.70
CA GLY A 461 3.46 -21.74 27.13
C GLY A 461 3.25 -20.27 26.84
N CYS A 462 4.32 -19.51 26.66
CA CYS A 462 4.34 -18.10 26.30
C CYS A 462 5.25 -17.88 25.09
N ILE A 463 4.89 -16.95 24.21
CA ILE A 463 5.73 -16.49 23.10
C ILE A 463 6.00 -14.99 23.28
N GLU A 464 7.26 -14.62 23.37
CA GLU A 464 7.72 -13.23 23.42
C GLU A 464 8.29 -12.81 22.07
N MET A 465 7.90 -11.61 21.58
CA MET A 465 8.47 -10.98 20.39
C MET A 465 9.21 -9.71 20.79
N SER A 466 10.51 -9.66 20.56
CA SER A 466 11.40 -8.58 21.00
C SER A 466 12.30 -8.05 19.89
N GLN A 467 12.63 -6.77 19.95
CA GLN A 467 13.64 -6.12 19.12
C GLN A 467 14.76 -5.48 19.95
N SER A 468 15.06 -6.02 21.13
CA SER A 468 16.06 -5.46 22.06
C SER A 468 17.43 -5.27 21.41
N LYS A 469 17.94 -6.25 20.64
CA LYS A 469 19.21 -6.12 19.90
C LYS A 469 19.17 -5.00 18.85
N TYR A 470 18.01 -4.79 18.22
CA TYR A 470 17.85 -3.69 17.26
C TYR A 470 17.84 -2.34 17.98
N VAL A 471 17.20 -2.24 19.15
CA VAL A 471 17.25 -1.04 19.99
C VAL A 471 18.68 -0.70 20.42
N GLU A 472 19.48 -1.68 20.85
CA GLU A 472 20.90 -1.49 21.16
C GLU A 472 21.68 -0.93 19.97
N LYS A 473 21.47 -1.53 18.79
CA LYS A 473 22.10 -1.08 17.54
C LYS A 473 21.73 0.36 17.17
N ILE A 474 20.45 0.74 17.31
CA ILE A 474 19.98 2.11 17.06
C ILE A 474 20.63 3.09 18.04
N LEU A 475 20.65 2.77 19.34
CA LEU A 475 21.25 3.62 20.37
C LEU A 475 22.74 3.83 20.12
N SER A 476 23.47 2.77 19.76
CA SER A 476 24.88 2.86 19.38
C SER A 476 25.08 3.71 18.13
N ARG A 477 24.30 3.47 17.07
CA ARG A 477 24.41 4.21 15.81
C ARG A 477 24.23 5.72 15.97
N PHE A 478 23.30 6.14 16.82
CA PHE A 478 23.00 7.56 17.04
C PHE A 478 23.72 8.17 18.26
N ASN A 479 24.76 7.49 18.81
CA ASN A 479 25.53 7.93 19.95
C ASN A 479 24.67 8.22 21.20
N MET A 480 23.66 7.36 21.43
CA MET A 480 22.71 7.47 22.56
C MET A 480 22.82 6.32 23.56
N SER A 481 23.90 5.51 23.50
CA SER A 481 24.11 4.37 24.38
C SER A 481 24.19 4.78 25.86
N ASP A 482 24.79 5.93 26.17
CA ASP A 482 25.00 6.43 27.54
C ASP A 482 24.01 7.56 27.92
N CYS A 483 22.94 7.75 27.14
CA CYS A 483 21.96 8.79 27.43
C CYS A 483 21.13 8.48 28.69
N LYS A 484 20.72 9.53 29.42
CA LYS A 484 19.79 9.39 30.54
C LYS A 484 18.43 8.93 30.07
N PRO A 485 17.87 7.84 30.60
CA PRO A 485 16.57 7.31 30.18
C PRO A 485 15.41 8.27 30.49
N LYS A 486 14.34 8.16 29.71
CA LYS A 486 13.04 8.82 29.92
C LYS A 486 11.97 7.78 30.17
N ALA A 487 10.96 8.11 30.98
CA ALA A 487 9.89 7.19 31.38
C ALA A 487 8.75 7.11 30.33
N ILE A 488 8.55 8.16 29.52
CA ILE A 488 7.54 8.23 28.47
C ILE A 488 8.16 8.72 27.16
N PRO A 489 7.65 8.26 26.00
CA PRO A 489 8.23 8.62 24.70
C PRO A 489 7.90 10.05 24.27
N CYS A 490 6.81 10.63 24.80
CA CYS A 490 6.36 11.97 24.49
C CYS A 490 5.78 12.65 25.72
N GLU A 491 6.11 13.93 25.95
CA GLU A 491 5.56 14.72 27.06
C GLU A 491 4.24 15.40 26.67
N LEU A 492 3.42 15.69 27.67
CA LEU A 492 2.16 16.43 27.48
C LEU A 492 2.45 17.80 26.86
N GLY A 493 1.72 18.18 25.81
CA GLY A 493 1.86 19.48 25.16
C GLY A 493 3.02 19.59 24.17
N ALA A 494 3.82 18.55 23.97
CA ALA A 494 4.94 18.56 23.03
C ALA A 494 4.52 18.93 21.58
N ASN A 495 3.29 18.60 21.19
CA ASN A 495 2.69 18.91 19.89
C ASN A 495 2.24 20.38 19.74
N LYS A 496 2.24 21.20 20.83
CA LYS A 496 1.81 22.60 20.81
C LYS A 496 2.99 23.59 20.84
N ALA A 497 4.20 23.09 20.92
CA ALA A 497 5.40 23.89 21.17
C ALA A 497 6.08 24.43 19.89
N SER A 498 5.31 24.86 18.87
CA SER A 498 5.86 25.72 17.82
C SER A 498 6.03 27.12 18.42
N THR A 499 7.20 27.40 19.00
CA THR A 499 7.58 28.76 19.39
C THR A 499 8.08 29.50 18.14
N ALA A 500 7.87 30.80 18.09
CA ALA A 500 8.33 31.66 16.99
C ALA A 500 9.84 31.59 16.71
N ASP A 501 10.62 31.01 17.63
CA ASP A 501 12.09 30.86 17.58
C ASP A 501 12.56 29.46 17.11
N ASP A 502 11.67 28.54 16.72
CA ASP A 502 12.08 27.18 16.31
C ASP A 502 12.67 27.23 14.88
N SER A 503 13.98 27.03 14.78
CA SER A 503 14.71 27.03 13.51
C SER A 503 14.72 25.65 12.85
N GLU A 504 14.89 25.63 11.54
CA GLU A 504 15.02 24.39 10.78
C GLU A 504 16.22 23.56 11.27
N PHE A 505 16.07 22.23 11.23
CA PHE A 505 17.14 21.32 11.57
C PHE A 505 17.97 21.02 10.32
N GLU A 506 19.24 21.37 10.34
CA GLU A 506 20.13 21.34 9.17
C GLU A 506 20.36 19.93 8.60
N ASN A 507 20.50 18.90 9.48
CA ASN A 507 20.79 17.54 9.05
C ASN A 507 19.50 16.72 8.86
N VAL A 508 18.77 17.01 7.78
CA VAL A 508 17.52 16.32 7.42
C VAL A 508 17.71 14.82 7.27
N ASN A 509 18.86 14.36 6.73
CA ASN A 509 19.12 12.94 6.52
C ASN A 509 19.25 12.20 7.85
N LEU A 510 19.96 12.76 8.83
CA LEU A 510 20.04 12.18 10.17
C LEU A 510 18.64 12.03 10.82
N TYR A 511 17.79 13.06 10.66
CA TYR A 511 16.44 13.01 11.18
C TYR A 511 15.63 11.87 10.51
N ARG A 512 15.70 11.76 9.19
CA ARG A 512 15.03 10.70 8.42
C ARG A 512 15.52 9.30 8.83
N GLU A 513 16.82 9.14 9.07
CA GLU A 513 17.38 7.87 9.54
C GLU A 513 16.87 7.47 10.92
N ILE A 514 16.78 8.43 11.85
CA ILE A 514 16.23 8.16 13.18
C ILE A 514 14.75 7.77 13.06
N VAL A 515 13.95 8.59 12.39
CA VAL A 515 12.50 8.33 12.27
C VAL A 515 12.23 7.02 11.53
N GLY A 516 12.95 6.73 10.44
CA GLY A 516 12.86 5.45 9.72
C GLY A 516 13.15 4.24 10.62
N SER A 517 14.19 4.33 11.45
CA SER A 517 14.52 3.28 12.43
C SER A 517 13.41 3.10 13.48
N LEU A 518 12.79 4.20 13.92
CA LEU A 518 11.68 4.16 14.88
C LEU A 518 10.38 3.61 14.28
N ILE A 519 10.12 3.85 12.99
CA ILE A 519 8.95 3.29 12.27
C ILE A 519 9.00 1.77 12.30
N TYR A 520 10.16 1.16 12.04
CA TYR A 520 10.30 -0.29 12.08
C TYR A 520 10.01 -0.87 13.49
N LEU A 521 10.51 -0.25 14.55
CA LEU A 521 10.19 -0.64 15.93
C LEU A 521 8.69 -0.52 16.22
N MET A 522 8.10 0.62 15.88
CA MET A 522 6.69 0.92 16.08
C MET A 522 5.79 -0.10 15.38
N THR A 523 6.12 -0.47 14.16
CA THR A 523 5.31 -1.39 13.36
C THR A 523 5.38 -2.83 13.85
N CYS A 524 6.56 -3.28 14.32
CA CYS A 524 6.79 -4.68 14.64
C CYS A 524 6.44 -5.06 16.09
N THR A 525 7.03 -4.39 17.09
CA THR A 525 6.94 -4.83 18.50
C THR A 525 6.69 -3.73 19.52
N ARG A 526 6.68 -2.45 19.09
CA ARG A 526 6.63 -1.30 20.01
C ARG A 526 5.41 -0.40 19.76
N PRO A 527 4.18 -0.87 20.08
CA PRO A 527 2.97 -0.06 19.95
C PRO A 527 3.01 1.25 20.73
N ASP A 528 3.74 1.27 21.85
CA ASP A 528 3.97 2.41 22.73
C ASP A 528 4.64 3.62 22.03
N LEU A 529 5.28 3.42 20.87
CA LEU A 529 5.86 4.49 20.06
C LEU A 529 4.90 5.05 19.01
N CYS A 530 3.75 4.43 18.81
CA CYS A 530 2.93 4.62 17.60
C CYS A 530 2.51 6.08 17.40
N TYR A 531 2.02 6.77 18.42
CA TYR A 531 1.62 8.17 18.33
C TYR A 531 2.79 9.08 17.96
N ILE A 532 3.87 9.04 18.76
CA ILE A 532 4.99 9.98 18.60
C ILE A 532 5.74 9.77 17.29
N VAL A 533 5.95 8.53 16.86
CA VAL A 533 6.63 8.23 15.60
C VAL A 533 5.77 8.65 14.41
N THR A 534 4.44 8.42 14.46
CA THR A 534 3.52 8.94 13.46
C THR A 534 3.53 10.47 13.39
N HIS A 535 3.61 11.16 14.52
CA HIS A 535 3.75 12.61 14.58
C HIS A 535 5.06 13.07 13.92
N LEU A 536 6.20 12.50 14.31
CA LEU A 536 7.51 12.82 13.75
C LEU A 536 7.61 12.54 12.24
N SER A 537 6.94 11.50 11.76
CA SER A 537 6.95 11.14 10.33
C SER A 537 6.29 12.20 9.43
N GLN A 538 5.41 13.06 9.98
CA GLN A 538 4.79 14.15 9.23
C GLN A 538 5.77 15.28 8.87
N HIS A 539 6.94 15.33 9.52
CA HIS A 539 7.94 16.38 9.38
C HIS A 539 9.24 15.92 8.68
N LEU A 540 9.21 14.82 7.91
CA LEU A 540 10.39 14.26 7.23
C LEU A 540 10.95 15.17 6.12
N SER A 541 10.10 16.00 5.49
CA SER A 541 10.53 16.95 4.44
C SER A 541 11.24 18.18 5.00
N LYS A 542 10.74 18.71 6.12
CA LYS A 542 11.21 19.94 6.73
C LYS A 542 11.20 19.83 8.27
N PRO A 543 12.15 19.10 8.88
CA PRO A 543 12.21 18.96 10.32
C PRO A 543 12.70 20.24 10.99
N MET A 544 12.09 20.60 12.11
CA MET A 544 12.56 21.68 12.99
C MET A 544 13.44 21.10 14.11
N LYS A 545 14.21 21.94 14.81
CA LYS A 545 15.03 21.51 15.97
C LYS A 545 14.20 20.88 17.07
N LEU A 546 12.97 21.34 17.26
CA LEU A 546 11.99 20.75 18.16
C LEU A 546 11.72 19.29 17.82
N HIS A 547 11.44 18.97 16.54
CA HIS A 547 11.17 17.60 16.08
C HIS A 547 12.37 16.68 16.30
N TYR A 548 13.59 17.18 16.06
CA TYR A 548 14.81 16.45 16.39
C TYR A 548 14.97 16.20 17.90
N GLY A 549 14.63 17.20 18.73
CA GLY A 549 14.58 17.06 20.18
C GLY A 549 13.62 15.97 20.66
N MET A 550 12.41 15.93 20.06
CA MET A 550 11.42 14.87 20.31
C MET A 550 11.94 13.48 19.88
N ALA A 551 12.58 13.38 18.70
CA ALA A 551 13.17 12.12 18.24
C ALA A 551 14.26 11.62 19.21
N LYS A 552 15.11 12.50 19.72
CA LYS A 552 16.09 12.18 20.77
C LYS A 552 15.42 11.75 22.09
N GLN A 553 14.28 12.32 22.45
CA GLN A 553 13.51 11.89 23.61
C GLN A 553 13.01 10.45 23.44
N VAL A 554 12.53 10.08 22.25
CA VAL A 554 12.14 8.68 21.95
C VAL A 554 13.33 7.74 22.10
N LEU A 555 14.53 8.12 21.62
CA LEU A 555 15.74 7.31 21.82
C LEU A 555 16.09 7.14 23.33
N ARG A 556 15.92 8.19 24.12
CA ARG A 556 16.10 8.11 25.58
C ARG A 556 15.06 7.22 26.26
N TYR A 557 13.83 7.24 25.78
CA TYR A 557 12.78 6.32 26.22
C TYR A 557 13.13 4.86 25.88
N LEU A 558 13.61 4.61 24.66
CA LEU A 558 14.08 3.30 24.24
C LEU A 558 15.22 2.78 25.12
N LYS A 559 16.16 3.65 25.53
CA LYS A 559 17.23 3.29 26.49
C LYS A 559 16.66 2.75 27.80
N GLY A 560 15.58 3.37 28.32
CA GLY A 560 14.92 2.93 29.56
C GLY A 560 14.00 1.71 29.41
N THR A 561 13.70 1.30 28.16
CA THR A 561 12.72 0.25 27.86
C THR A 561 13.23 -0.77 26.84
N GLN A 562 14.54 -1.07 26.84
CA GLN A 562 15.18 -1.97 25.88
C GLN A 562 14.58 -3.39 25.88
N CYS A 563 14.24 -3.89 27.07
CA CYS A 563 13.69 -5.24 27.25
C CYS A 563 12.18 -5.34 27.02
N ARG A 564 11.49 -4.21 26.66
CA ARG A 564 10.05 -4.26 26.41
C ARG A 564 9.76 -5.10 25.15
N CYS A 565 8.87 -6.08 25.30
CA CYS A 565 8.49 -7.02 24.25
C CYS A 565 6.96 -7.14 24.16
N LEU A 566 6.46 -7.71 23.08
CA LEU A 566 5.11 -8.25 23.01
C LEU A 566 5.12 -9.65 23.62
N LYS A 567 4.16 -9.92 24.50
CA LYS A 567 4.05 -11.17 25.21
C LYS A 567 2.69 -11.82 24.96
N PHE A 568 2.70 -12.97 24.32
CA PHE A 568 1.52 -13.75 24.02
C PHE A 568 1.41 -14.88 25.04
N VAL A 569 0.32 -14.89 25.78
CA VAL A 569 0.03 -15.86 26.85
C VAL A 569 -1.31 -16.54 26.59
N LYS A 570 -1.51 -17.71 27.17
CA LYS A 570 -2.79 -18.39 27.11
C LYS A 570 -3.81 -17.59 27.91
N GLY A 571 -4.91 -17.21 27.28
CA GLY A 571 -5.97 -16.46 27.89
C GLY A 571 -7.07 -17.35 28.48
N THR A 572 -7.93 -16.73 29.28
CA THR A 572 -9.13 -17.39 29.81
C THR A 572 -10.19 -17.56 28.75
N GLN A 573 -10.25 -16.65 27.79
CA GLN A 573 -11.20 -16.67 26.67
C GLN A 573 -10.58 -16.05 25.41
N LEU A 574 -10.65 -16.80 24.30
CA LEU A 574 -10.31 -16.29 22.98
C LEU A 574 -11.42 -15.38 22.47
N LYS A 575 -11.19 -14.07 22.45
CA LYS A 575 -12.16 -13.06 22.04
C LYS A 575 -11.44 -11.89 21.35
N LEU A 576 -11.80 -11.64 20.10
CA LEU A 576 -11.26 -10.49 19.35
C LEU A 576 -11.92 -9.21 19.84
N GLU A 577 -11.12 -8.34 20.46
CA GLU A 577 -11.52 -7.05 21.00
C GLU A 577 -10.75 -5.93 20.34
N GLY A 578 -11.44 -4.87 19.96
CA GLY A 578 -10.88 -3.67 19.37
C GLY A 578 -11.22 -2.42 20.16
N TYR A 579 -10.34 -1.43 20.11
CA TYR A 579 -10.52 -0.11 20.72
C TYR A 579 -10.34 0.95 19.63
N SER A 580 -11.16 1.98 19.62
CA SER A 580 -11.07 3.10 18.70
C SER A 580 -11.14 4.41 19.44
N ASP A 581 -10.30 5.36 19.05
CA ASP A 581 -10.25 6.73 19.59
C ASP A 581 -9.87 7.73 18.50
N SER A 582 -10.19 8.99 18.70
CA SER A 582 -9.69 10.10 17.91
C SER A 582 -9.42 11.31 18.80
N ASP A 583 -8.30 12.00 18.55
CA ASP A 583 -8.21 13.39 18.99
C ASP A 583 -9.17 14.28 18.18
N TRP A 584 -9.42 15.49 18.62
CA TRP A 584 -10.19 16.45 17.85
C TRP A 584 -9.38 17.70 17.58
N ALA A 585 -9.03 17.91 16.29
CA ALA A 585 -8.41 19.12 15.75
C ALA A 585 -7.17 19.60 16.51
N MET A 586 -6.34 18.66 17.04
CA MET A 586 -5.15 18.99 17.81
C MET A 586 -3.92 19.34 16.95
N SER A 587 -3.93 19.01 15.66
CA SER A 587 -2.88 19.36 14.71
C SER A 587 -3.03 20.80 14.22
N ASP A 588 -1.94 21.44 13.76
CA ASP A 588 -1.93 22.82 13.26
C ASP A 588 -2.88 23.05 12.09
N ASP A 589 -3.04 22.04 11.23
CA ASP A 589 -3.98 22.03 10.11
C ASP A 589 -5.40 21.59 10.49
N ARG A 590 -5.71 21.52 11.82
CA ARG A 590 -7.01 21.12 12.37
C ARG A 590 -7.48 19.73 12.00
N ARG A 591 -6.62 18.87 11.47
CA ARG A 591 -6.94 17.46 11.21
C ARG A 591 -6.73 16.63 12.46
N SER A 592 -7.66 15.74 12.71
CA SER A 592 -7.64 14.81 13.84
C SER A 592 -6.72 13.60 13.56
N ILE A 593 -6.25 12.95 14.62
CA ILE A 593 -5.51 11.68 14.56
C ILE A 593 -6.47 10.57 14.99
N SER A 594 -6.63 9.56 14.16
CA SER A 594 -7.36 8.33 14.48
C SER A 594 -6.40 7.29 15.04
N GLY A 595 -6.84 6.57 16.07
CA GLY A 595 -6.12 5.46 16.66
C GLY A 595 -6.98 4.23 16.84
N TYR A 596 -6.38 3.05 16.70
CA TYR A 596 -7.02 1.81 17.10
C TYR A 596 -6.01 0.82 17.71
N ALA A 597 -6.54 -0.11 18.47
CA ALA A 597 -5.82 -1.24 19.02
C ALA A 597 -6.69 -2.50 19.04
N PHE A 598 -6.10 -3.67 18.79
CA PHE A 598 -6.78 -4.95 18.85
C PHE A 598 -6.03 -5.96 19.70
N LYS A 599 -6.77 -6.74 20.48
CA LYS A 599 -6.31 -7.90 21.26
C LYS A 599 -7.14 -9.13 20.89
N LEU A 600 -6.55 -10.30 21.01
CA LEU A 600 -7.24 -11.57 20.82
C LEU A 600 -7.60 -12.24 22.17
N CYS A 601 -6.95 -11.83 23.23
CA CYS A 601 -7.34 -12.14 24.61
C CYS A 601 -6.91 -10.98 25.53
N SER A 602 -7.59 -10.83 26.68
CA SER A 602 -7.41 -9.70 27.59
C SER A 602 -6.05 -9.68 28.25
N GLU A 603 -5.48 -10.86 28.52
CA GLU A 603 -4.24 -11.06 29.25
C GLU A 603 -2.99 -10.93 28.36
N SER A 604 -3.19 -10.83 27.04
CA SER A 604 -2.13 -10.85 26.05
C SER A 604 -1.85 -9.50 25.43
N SER A 605 -0.71 -9.39 24.76
CA SER A 605 -0.32 -8.16 24.04
C SER A 605 -1.20 -7.89 22.84
N LEU A 606 -1.10 -6.66 22.33
CA LEU A 606 -1.81 -6.23 21.11
C LEU A 606 -1.36 -7.06 19.89
N ILE A 607 -2.32 -7.43 19.03
CA ILE A 607 -2.05 -8.07 17.73
C ILE A 607 -2.04 -7.06 16.58
N SER A 608 -2.83 -5.96 16.70
CA SER A 608 -2.84 -4.88 15.72
C SER A 608 -3.04 -3.52 16.39
N TRP A 609 -2.42 -2.49 15.84
CA TRP A 609 -2.53 -1.10 16.28
C TRP A 609 -2.19 -0.14 15.14
N LYS A 610 -2.72 1.07 15.20
CA LYS A 610 -2.40 2.13 14.24
C LYS A 610 -2.65 3.51 14.87
N SER A 611 -1.84 4.48 14.42
CA SER A 611 -2.05 5.91 14.57
C SER A 611 -2.02 6.52 13.18
N LYS A 612 -3.04 7.31 12.79
CA LYS A 612 -3.12 7.88 11.45
C LYS A 612 -3.81 9.24 11.48
N LYS A 613 -3.20 10.25 10.86
CA LYS A 613 -3.81 11.55 10.65
C LYS A 613 -4.96 11.43 9.64
N GLN A 614 -6.10 12.01 9.96
CA GLN A 614 -7.29 12.00 9.09
C GLN A 614 -7.05 12.85 7.84
N SER A 615 -7.60 12.44 6.71
CA SER A 615 -7.52 13.19 5.45
C SER A 615 -8.48 14.38 5.37
N ILE A 616 -9.41 14.51 6.33
CA ILE A 616 -10.43 15.54 6.41
C ILE A 616 -10.32 16.30 7.73
N VAL A 617 -10.88 17.51 7.77
CA VAL A 617 -11.10 18.25 9.02
C VAL A 617 -12.48 17.88 9.55
N ALA A 618 -12.53 17.25 10.71
CA ALA A 618 -13.79 16.89 11.38
C ALA A 618 -14.41 18.11 12.05
N LEU A 619 -15.71 18.32 11.83
CA LEU A 619 -16.46 19.48 12.35
C LEU A 619 -16.84 19.31 13.83
N SER A 620 -16.73 18.11 14.37
CA SER A 620 -17.01 17.81 15.78
C SER A 620 -16.18 16.62 16.25
N SER A 621 -16.03 16.47 17.57
CA SER A 621 -15.39 15.29 18.17
C SER A 621 -16.11 14.00 17.77
N CYS A 622 -17.44 14.00 17.74
CA CYS A 622 -18.23 12.84 17.31
C CYS A 622 -17.92 12.43 15.86
N GLU A 623 -17.69 13.38 14.97
CA GLU A 623 -17.30 13.13 13.60
C GLU A 623 -15.88 12.54 13.50
N ALA A 624 -14.92 13.11 14.23
CA ALA A 624 -13.56 12.60 14.29
C ALA A 624 -13.53 11.15 14.81
N GLU A 625 -14.29 10.86 15.87
CA GLU A 625 -14.46 9.53 16.44
C GLU A 625 -15.08 8.54 15.44
N TYR A 626 -16.06 8.99 14.69
CA TYR A 626 -16.72 8.15 13.70
C TYR A 626 -15.78 7.80 12.53
N VAL A 627 -14.92 8.73 12.10
CA VAL A 627 -13.88 8.48 11.10
C VAL A 627 -12.85 7.49 11.61
N ALA A 628 -12.46 7.58 12.89
CA ALA A 628 -11.58 6.62 13.54
C ALA A 628 -12.22 5.22 13.59
N LEU A 629 -13.49 5.17 14.01
CA LEU A 629 -14.27 3.94 14.07
C LEU A 629 -14.39 3.26 12.70
N ALA A 630 -14.57 4.03 11.61
CA ALA A 630 -14.59 3.46 10.26
C ALA A 630 -13.27 2.76 9.90
N THR A 631 -12.13 3.35 10.25
CA THR A 631 -10.81 2.76 10.03
C THR A 631 -10.61 1.51 10.91
N ALA A 632 -10.99 1.58 12.17
CA ALA A 632 -10.94 0.44 13.08
C ALA A 632 -11.87 -0.71 12.65
N THR A 633 -13.04 -0.41 12.08
CA THR A 633 -13.97 -1.42 11.55
C THR A 633 -13.39 -2.15 10.34
N GLN A 634 -12.61 -1.48 9.48
CA GLN A 634 -11.90 -2.14 8.38
C GLN A 634 -10.89 -3.16 8.91
N GLU A 635 -10.10 -2.78 9.90
CA GLU A 635 -9.15 -3.69 10.54
C GLU A 635 -9.85 -4.83 11.28
N ALA A 636 -10.95 -4.54 11.99
CA ALA A 636 -11.77 -5.57 12.65
C ALA A 636 -12.26 -6.64 11.67
N LYS A 637 -12.70 -6.21 10.48
CA LYS A 637 -13.15 -7.13 9.43
C LYS A 637 -12.02 -8.01 8.89
N PHE A 638 -10.84 -7.41 8.66
CA PHE A 638 -9.64 -8.15 8.26
C PHE A 638 -9.24 -9.18 9.32
N LEU A 639 -9.12 -8.76 10.59
CA LEU A 639 -8.74 -9.65 11.69
C LEU A 639 -9.74 -10.77 11.92
N ARG A 640 -11.05 -10.47 11.79
CA ARG A 640 -12.12 -11.45 11.90
C ARG A 640 -12.01 -12.51 10.83
N GLN A 641 -11.76 -12.11 9.56
CA GLN A 641 -11.60 -13.02 8.44
C GLN A 641 -10.33 -13.87 8.63
N LEU A 642 -9.22 -13.24 8.98
CA LEU A 642 -7.96 -13.96 9.24
C LEU A 642 -8.10 -14.99 10.36
N LEU A 643 -8.77 -14.63 11.45
CA LEU A 643 -9.02 -15.55 12.57
C LEU A 643 -9.92 -16.72 12.13
N ALA A 644 -10.94 -16.46 11.31
CA ALA A 644 -11.81 -17.51 10.77
C ALA A 644 -11.01 -18.48 9.88
N ASP A 645 -10.16 -17.97 9.00
CA ASP A 645 -9.31 -18.76 8.12
C ASP A 645 -8.32 -19.65 8.92
N LEU A 646 -7.68 -19.07 9.95
CA LEU A 646 -6.70 -19.78 10.80
C LEU A 646 -7.34 -20.82 11.74
N MET A 647 -8.60 -20.61 12.13
CA MET A 647 -9.30 -21.52 13.04
C MET A 647 -10.15 -22.57 12.32
N ASP A 648 -10.37 -22.39 11.02
CA ASP A 648 -11.31 -23.18 10.21
C ASP A 648 -12.74 -23.19 10.82
N LEU A 649 -13.13 -22.05 11.39
CA LEU A 649 -14.42 -21.88 12.07
C LEU A 649 -14.96 -20.45 11.84
N PRO A 650 -16.30 -20.29 11.74
CA PRO A 650 -16.87 -18.95 11.62
C PRO A 650 -16.61 -18.13 12.89
N CYS A 651 -15.98 -16.98 12.72
CA CYS A 651 -15.66 -16.09 13.82
C CYS A 651 -16.91 -15.32 14.29
N LYS A 652 -17.06 -15.16 15.59
CA LYS A 652 -18.09 -14.33 16.25
C LYS A 652 -17.87 -12.84 15.93
N ASN A 653 -18.78 -11.99 16.39
CA ASN A 653 -18.69 -10.54 16.27
C ASN A 653 -17.43 -10.02 16.96
N VAL A 654 -16.78 -9.02 16.37
CA VAL A 654 -15.69 -8.28 17.01
C VAL A 654 -16.29 -7.26 17.97
N CYS A 655 -15.89 -7.30 19.25
CA CYS A 655 -16.28 -6.29 20.23
C CYS A 655 -15.44 -5.04 20.06
N MET A 656 -16.06 -3.92 19.66
CA MET A 656 -15.39 -2.63 19.46
C MET A 656 -15.73 -1.68 20.58
N TYR A 657 -14.74 -1.32 21.39
CA TYR A 657 -14.86 -0.37 22.49
C TYR A 657 -14.62 1.06 22.02
N VAL A 658 -15.58 1.94 22.30
CA VAL A 658 -15.59 3.35 21.86
C VAL A 658 -16.04 4.21 23.04
N ASP A 659 -15.40 5.34 23.29
CA ASP A 659 -15.75 6.22 24.40
C ASP A 659 -16.67 7.38 24.02
N ASN A 660 -17.08 7.48 22.75
CA ASN A 660 -18.02 8.48 22.25
C ASN A 660 -19.41 7.87 22.02
N GLN A 661 -20.34 8.13 22.96
CA GLN A 661 -21.71 7.64 22.86
C GLN A 661 -22.44 8.18 21.62
N GLY A 662 -22.13 9.41 21.17
CA GLY A 662 -22.67 9.99 19.94
C GLY A 662 -22.30 9.20 18.71
N ALA A 663 -21.02 8.76 18.61
CA ALA A 663 -20.55 7.91 17.51
C ALA A 663 -21.23 6.54 17.52
N ILE A 664 -21.43 5.94 18.71
CA ILE A 664 -22.16 4.68 18.87
C ILE A 664 -23.63 4.83 18.43
N ALA A 665 -24.31 5.92 18.89
CA ALA A 665 -25.70 6.20 18.52
C ALA A 665 -25.85 6.39 16.99
N LEU A 666 -24.91 7.11 16.34
CA LEU A 666 -24.91 7.31 14.90
C LEU A 666 -24.74 5.99 14.12
N ALA A 667 -23.93 5.07 14.63
CA ALA A 667 -23.73 3.76 14.01
C ALA A 667 -24.97 2.84 14.13
N ASN A 668 -25.70 2.93 15.23
CA ASN A 668 -26.87 2.08 15.51
C ASN A 668 -28.17 2.64 14.92
N ASN A 669 -28.26 3.94 14.63
CA ASN A 669 -29.52 4.59 14.25
C ASN A 669 -29.66 4.78 12.74
N PRO A 670 -30.75 4.31 12.08
CA PRO A 670 -30.94 4.42 10.63
C PRO A 670 -31.36 5.81 10.14
N VAL A 671 -31.63 6.78 11.03
CA VAL A 671 -32.17 8.11 10.67
C VAL A 671 -31.09 8.97 10.00
N HIS A 672 -31.34 9.39 8.76
CA HIS A 672 -30.45 10.26 7.99
C HIS A 672 -30.34 11.66 8.61
N HIS A 673 -29.20 11.99 9.18
CA HIS A 673 -28.89 13.35 9.60
C HIS A 673 -28.39 14.17 8.41
N LYS A 674 -29.11 15.24 8.04
CA LYS A 674 -28.79 16.17 6.93
C LYS A 674 -27.42 16.87 7.03
N ARG A 675 -26.71 16.72 8.15
CA ARG A 675 -25.45 17.43 8.47
C ARG A 675 -24.15 16.67 8.09
N THR A 676 -24.22 15.46 7.52
CA THR A 676 -23.06 14.57 7.39
C THR A 676 -22.76 14.10 5.96
N LYS A 677 -23.23 14.83 4.94
CA LYS A 677 -23.11 14.43 3.52
C LYS A 677 -21.68 14.19 3.03
N HIS A 678 -20.68 14.85 3.61
CA HIS A 678 -19.27 14.72 3.19
C HIS A 678 -18.54 13.49 3.75
N ILE A 679 -19.16 12.78 4.73
CA ILE A 679 -18.64 11.54 5.31
C ILE A 679 -19.59 10.35 5.05
N ASP A 680 -20.55 10.53 4.19
CA ASP A 680 -21.68 9.62 3.96
C ASP A 680 -21.23 8.16 3.74
N VAL A 681 -20.20 7.93 2.93
CA VAL A 681 -19.66 6.58 2.63
C VAL A 681 -19.14 5.88 3.90
N LYS A 682 -18.45 6.59 4.79
CA LYS A 682 -17.95 6.02 6.06
C LYS A 682 -19.06 5.70 7.04
N TYR A 683 -20.10 6.55 7.08
CA TYR A 683 -21.28 6.30 7.89
C TYR A 683 -22.03 5.06 7.44
N HIS A 684 -22.25 4.92 6.14
CA HIS A 684 -22.90 3.74 5.58
C HIS A 684 -22.09 2.48 5.81
N TYR A 685 -20.77 2.55 5.68
CA TYR A 685 -19.90 1.40 5.89
C TYR A 685 -19.97 0.86 7.33
N VAL A 686 -19.71 1.70 8.35
CA VAL A 686 -19.74 1.26 9.75
C VAL A 686 -21.11 0.70 10.12
N ARG A 687 -22.17 1.39 9.73
CA ARG A 687 -23.55 0.97 10.00
C ARG A 687 -23.87 -0.40 9.37
N LEU A 688 -23.44 -0.60 8.14
CA LEU A 688 -23.61 -1.88 7.44
C LEU A 688 -22.89 -3.01 8.18
N GLU A 689 -21.64 -2.79 8.63
CA GLU A 689 -20.88 -3.82 9.33
C GLU A 689 -21.44 -4.10 10.75
N VAL A 690 -22.05 -3.11 11.39
CA VAL A 690 -22.82 -3.31 12.65
C VAL A 690 -24.09 -4.12 12.40
N GLN A 691 -24.86 -3.78 11.35
CA GLN A 691 -26.08 -4.51 10.98
C GLN A 691 -25.80 -5.96 10.56
N ASN A 692 -24.71 -6.18 9.82
CA ASN A 692 -24.27 -7.51 9.42
C ASN A 692 -23.67 -8.31 10.60
N GLY A 693 -23.60 -7.74 11.79
CA GLY A 693 -23.05 -8.40 12.97
C GLY A 693 -21.56 -8.67 12.88
N VAL A 694 -20.81 -7.94 12.04
CA VAL A 694 -19.34 -8.05 11.97
C VAL A 694 -18.72 -7.43 13.19
N VAL A 695 -19.22 -6.26 13.62
CA VAL A 695 -18.76 -5.55 14.82
C VAL A 695 -19.93 -5.28 15.77
N LYS A 696 -19.67 -5.36 17.08
CA LYS A 696 -20.58 -4.96 18.16
C LYS A 696 -19.95 -3.79 18.90
N LEU A 697 -20.58 -2.62 18.86
CA LEU A 697 -20.09 -1.43 19.55
C LEU A 697 -20.45 -1.47 21.04
N ILE A 698 -19.47 -1.17 21.89
CA ILE A 698 -19.60 -1.17 23.35
C ILE A 698 -19.00 0.14 23.86
N TYR A 699 -19.72 0.82 24.73
CA TYR A 699 -19.18 2.02 25.39
C TYR A 699 -18.09 1.64 26.40
N VAL A 700 -17.01 2.39 26.39
CA VAL A 700 -15.95 2.32 27.41
C VAL A 700 -15.63 3.74 27.90
N PRO A 701 -15.47 3.96 29.21
CA PRO A 701 -14.99 5.26 29.70
C PRO A 701 -13.59 5.58 29.15
N THR A 702 -13.35 6.85 28.81
CA THR A 702 -12.09 7.33 28.18
C THR A 702 -10.82 6.95 28.97
N GLU A 703 -10.92 6.84 30.28
CA GLU A 703 -9.80 6.42 31.11
C GLU A 703 -9.35 4.96 30.89
N TYR A 704 -10.23 4.10 30.33
CA TYR A 704 -9.95 2.69 30.01
C TYR A 704 -9.83 2.44 28.50
N ASN A 705 -9.99 3.48 27.65
CA ASN A 705 -9.84 3.33 26.21
C ASN A 705 -8.35 3.17 25.83
N VAL A 706 -7.95 1.96 25.47
CA VAL A 706 -6.57 1.62 25.08
C VAL A 706 -6.13 2.45 23.87
N ALA A 707 -7.05 2.85 22.98
CA ALA A 707 -6.73 3.58 21.77
C ALA A 707 -6.27 5.03 22.03
N ASP A 708 -6.49 5.59 23.23
CA ASP A 708 -6.07 6.96 23.61
C ASP A 708 -4.56 7.19 23.45
N VAL A 709 -3.73 6.18 23.72
CA VAL A 709 -2.27 6.28 23.61
C VAL A 709 -1.79 6.37 22.15
N PHE A 710 -2.66 6.11 21.18
CA PHE A 710 -2.36 6.18 19.75
C PHE A 710 -2.82 7.49 19.10
N THR A 711 -3.55 8.35 19.84
CA THR A 711 -4.13 9.59 19.30
C THR A 711 -3.54 10.85 19.92
N LYS A 712 -3.06 10.77 21.14
CA LYS A 712 -2.57 11.93 21.90
C LYS A 712 -1.50 11.57 22.93
N PRO A 713 -0.64 12.55 23.37
CA PRO A 713 0.22 12.35 24.53
C PRO A 713 -0.64 12.14 25.77
N VAL A 714 -0.32 11.14 26.56
CA VAL A 714 -1.04 10.83 27.82
C VAL A 714 -0.08 10.90 29.02
N THR A 715 -0.65 11.06 30.23
CA THR A 715 0.14 11.04 31.46
C THR A 715 0.82 9.69 31.66
N ARG A 716 1.96 9.67 32.35
CA ARG A 716 2.72 8.43 32.64
C ARG A 716 1.82 7.35 33.25
N VAL A 717 0.99 7.70 34.24
CA VAL A 717 0.10 6.75 34.92
C VAL A 717 -0.88 6.10 33.93
N LYS A 718 -1.49 6.89 33.04
CA LYS A 718 -2.41 6.39 32.01
C LYS A 718 -1.65 5.55 30.97
N PHE A 719 -0.46 5.99 30.55
CA PHE A 719 0.38 5.29 29.59
C PHE A 719 0.78 3.89 30.09
N ASP A 720 1.28 3.82 31.32
CA ASP A 720 1.67 2.54 31.91
C ASP A 720 0.43 1.61 32.08
N ARG A 721 -0.71 2.13 32.55
CA ARG A 721 -1.94 1.33 32.73
C ARG A 721 -2.49 0.75 31.43
N LEU A 722 -2.45 1.49 30.33
CA LEU A 722 -3.08 1.08 29.05
C LEU A 722 -2.20 0.17 28.20
N LEU A 723 -0.89 0.13 28.47
CA LEU A 723 0.10 -0.63 27.68
C LEU A 723 0.83 -1.73 28.49
N THR A 724 0.49 -1.91 29.74
CA THR A 724 0.85 -3.11 30.52
C THR A 724 -0.21 -4.17 30.42
#